data_d4f381a6a4169a0c4c6edd150460b639
#
_entry.id   d4f381a6a4169a0c4c6edd150460b639
#
_cell.length_a   1.000
_cell.length_b   1.000
_cell.length_c   1.000
_cell.angle_alpha   90.00
_cell.angle_beta   90.00
_cell.angle_gamma   90.00
#
_symmetry.space_group_name_H-M   'P 1'
#
loop_
_entity.id
_entity.type
_entity.pdbx_description
1 polymer ?
#
loop_
_entity_poly.entity_id
_entity_poly.type
_entity_poly.pdbx_seq_one_letter_code
_entity_poly.pdbx_strand_id
1 'polypeptide(L)'
;MKKLFILFTVIPFLLFAGTTGKLVGTIKDAQTGEPLIGANILIEGTDFGAATNVKGEYVILNIQPGRYNVRISFIGYETILYTDVVIIVDQTTQLSAEINPVSIEVDEVVVTAVAPMIRKDLTSSISVISREQIEALPVSSFTQLLSLQAGVVTSGNNLHIRGGRSNEIAFLVDGMYVTDPLLGGLATQINNDAIQEMSLLSGTFNAEYGNSMSGIVNIVTRDGSEKFSAKLEARTSEFGVDKYSRLRENRLNGSISGPLFIPELKYFISAELDKRGNYLPFGYNDEKTIFTKLTTTLIPYVKISLANRGSIGKRQSYSHAYKFIPEQYLKRKTDSWQSSMTLTHTIANNFFYDVRASYFNQGYYSGVDKDTSEYLASNQFEYFEGIGTGFEFYRKANPLQLTDSRTATFDLKADAVWQLGSKNEIKFGAAFKKHKLRLFSIFDPKRTFPYIDDYTTEPFELAGYAQDKIELPYLVINLGLRYDYVNANVEFRDNPLDSNSIIKVKSRSQLSPRVGIAHPISDRTKLHFSYGHFFQNPDFQYLFENNQYDLNVREPLFGQPSLDAQRTISYEVGIAHQFTDRIALNVTTYYRDITGLIGTRYYFPYVDGRFTGYTLYVNEDYANIKGLEVSLDVRRSKNFSGGLTYTYSVAKGSASSEREQYPGTQESTQLYFLEFDRTHVFNASGTYLILENEGPELFGSYIFENMDISLIARASSGTPYTPGGRDVGFVVRNSLRQPGNYNIDIMIGKEFEFGAKYKLRLFAEFLNLTDHRNILYVYRDTGEPDFTFEGALSPEYMQDPSNFGPPRSIRLGLTFRFN
;
A
#
# COMPACT_ATOMS: atom_id res chain seq x y z
N MET A 1 28.87 -11.08 39.23
CA MET A 1 27.40 -11.08 39.41
C MET A 1 26.80 -9.73 39.87
N LYS A 2 27.50 -8.83 40.49
CA LYS A 2 26.96 -7.52 40.94
C LYS A 2 26.81 -6.44 39.82
N LYS A 3 27.41 -6.62 38.64
CA LYS A 3 27.31 -5.67 37.51
C LYS A 3 26.16 -5.98 36.52
N LEU A 4 25.50 -7.14 36.65
CA LEU A 4 24.37 -7.53 35.81
C LEU A 4 23.00 -7.08 36.39
N PHE A 5 22.96 -6.71 37.68
CA PHE A 5 21.72 -6.30 38.35
C PHE A 5 21.42 -4.79 38.20
N ILE A 6 22.40 -3.97 37.78
CA ILE A 6 22.22 -2.53 37.61
C ILE A 6 21.69 -2.21 36.20
N LEU A 7 21.81 -3.14 35.23
CA LEU A 7 21.30 -2.96 33.87
C LEU A 7 19.80 -3.18 33.77
N PHE A 8 19.16 -3.80 34.76
CA PHE A 8 17.70 -4.10 34.76
C PHE A 8 16.87 -3.01 35.46
N THR A 9 17.48 -2.06 36.15
CA THR A 9 16.76 -0.99 36.87
C THR A 9 16.76 0.36 36.18
N VAL A 10 17.34 0.47 34.96
CA VAL A 10 17.40 1.68 34.14
C VAL A 10 16.69 1.45 32.80
N ILE A 11 15.70 0.55 32.74
CA ILE A 11 14.72 0.53 31.66
C ILE A 11 13.42 1.17 32.20
N PRO A 12 13.34 2.50 32.29
CA PRO A 12 12.07 3.16 32.50
C PRO A 12 11.53 3.61 31.14
N PHE A 13 10.36 3.11 30.77
CA PHE A 13 9.38 3.86 30.02
C PHE A 13 9.73 4.18 28.55
N LEU A 14 9.84 3.18 27.68
CA LEU A 14 9.59 3.31 26.26
C LEU A 14 8.19 2.75 25.97
N LEU A 15 7.24 3.60 25.55
CA LEU A 15 5.81 3.32 25.37
C LEU A 15 5.29 4.08 24.11
N PHE A 16 4.04 4.07 23.47
CA PHE A 16 3.87 3.30 22.27
C PHE A 16 2.46 3.47 21.64
N ALA A 17 2.20 3.68 20.33
CA ALA A 17 0.88 3.88 19.69
C ALA A 17 0.73 3.45 18.21
N GLY A 18 -0.52 3.39 17.64
CA GLY A 18 -0.79 3.53 16.22
C GLY A 18 -1.64 2.49 15.47
N THR A 19 -2.76 1.94 16.02
CA THR A 19 -3.76 1.17 15.23
C THR A 19 -5.20 1.44 15.67
N THR A 20 -5.43 2.49 16.45
CA THR A 20 -6.71 2.81 17.09
C THR A 20 -7.09 4.26 16.83
N GLY A 21 -8.35 4.59 17.02
CA GLY A 21 -8.87 5.95 16.97
C GLY A 21 -9.25 6.49 18.34
N LYS A 22 -9.70 7.73 18.39
CA LYS A 22 -10.07 8.48 19.59
C LYS A 22 -11.47 9.08 19.43
N LEU A 23 -12.26 9.05 20.52
CA LEU A 23 -13.56 9.73 20.60
C LEU A 23 -13.47 10.84 21.64
N VAL A 24 -13.87 12.06 21.29
CA VAL A 24 -13.89 13.24 22.17
C VAL A 24 -15.17 14.01 22.01
N GLY A 25 -15.54 14.79 23.02
CA GLY A 25 -16.70 15.67 22.91
C GLY A 25 -16.94 16.47 24.19
N THR A 26 -18.03 17.27 24.16
CA THR A 26 -18.49 18.07 25.26
C THR A 26 -19.99 17.83 25.46
N ILE A 27 -20.39 17.59 26.70
CA ILE A 27 -21.79 17.39 27.07
C ILE A 27 -22.27 18.62 27.84
N LYS A 28 -23.40 19.20 27.40
CA LYS A 28 -24.00 20.39 27.96
C LYS A 28 -25.49 20.20 28.27
N ASP A 29 -25.99 21.00 29.19
CA ASP A 29 -27.40 21.17 29.41
C ASP A 29 -28.03 21.94 28.21
N ALA A 30 -29.07 21.39 27.58
CA ALA A 30 -29.71 21.94 26.40
C ALA A 30 -30.49 23.27 26.70
N GLN A 31 -30.86 23.52 27.97
CA GLN A 31 -31.63 24.71 28.37
C GLN A 31 -30.71 25.85 28.83
N THR A 32 -29.65 25.51 29.58
CA THR A 32 -28.77 26.54 30.18
C THR A 32 -27.48 26.74 29.41
N GLY A 33 -27.06 25.75 28.59
CA GLY A 33 -25.76 25.73 27.90
C GLY A 33 -24.57 25.44 28.82
N GLU A 34 -24.83 25.18 30.11
CA GLU A 34 -23.78 24.86 31.10
C GLU A 34 -23.20 23.46 30.89
N PRO A 35 -21.87 23.26 31.12
CA PRO A 35 -21.24 21.98 30.99
C PRO A 35 -21.77 21.00 32.07
N LEU A 36 -22.11 19.76 31.65
CA LEU A 36 -22.51 18.71 32.57
C LEU A 36 -21.29 17.92 33.05
N ILE A 37 -21.01 18.01 34.34
CA ILE A 37 -19.86 17.37 35.00
C ILE A 37 -20.24 15.97 35.47
N GLY A 38 -19.47 14.94 35.06
CA GLY A 38 -19.73 13.55 35.44
C GLY A 38 -20.80 12.85 34.59
N ALA A 39 -21.20 13.44 33.45
CA ALA A 39 -22.00 12.73 32.45
C ALA A 39 -21.24 11.50 31.96
N ASN A 40 -21.91 10.36 31.87
CA ASN A 40 -21.31 9.08 31.50
C ASN A 40 -21.45 8.81 30.00
N ILE A 41 -20.35 8.51 29.35
CA ILE A 41 -20.26 8.14 27.94
C ILE A 41 -19.79 6.69 27.87
N LEU A 42 -20.56 5.81 27.23
CA LEU A 42 -20.26 4.39 27.09
C LEU A 42 -20.31 3.98 25.62
N ILE A 43 -19.30 3.29 25.15
CA ILE A 43 -19.30 2.65 23.83
C ILE A 43 -19.89 1.25 23.98
N GLU A 44 -21.10 1.03 23.47
CA GLU A 44 -21.82 -0.25 23.64
C GLU A 44 -21.05 -1.42 23.02
N GLY A 45 -21.11 -2.57 23.69
CA GLY A 45 -20.37 -3.77 23.28
C GLY A 45 -18.86 -3.72 23.58
N THR A 46 -18.41 -2.72 24.35
CA THR A 46 -17.00 -2.58 24.75
C THR A 46 -16.88 -2.19 26.22
N ASP A 47 -15.68 -2.28 26.77
CA ASP A 47 -15.36 -1.78 28.11
C ASP A 47 -14.91 -0.30 28.10
N PHE A 48 -15.05 0.39 26.95
CA PHE A 48 -14.61 1.77 26.81
C PHE A 48 -15.70 2.77 27.18
N GLY A 49 -15.35 3.66 28.11
CA GLY A 49 -16.21 4.74 28.54
C GLY A 49 -15.42 5.84 29.25
N ALA A 50 -16.06 6.99 29.44
CA ALA A 50 -15.49 8.10 30.17
C ALA A 50 -16.61 8.90 30.86
N ALA A 51 -16.25 9.60 31.96
CA ALA A 51 -17.08 10.64 32.53
C ALA A 51 -16.56 12.02 32.14
N THR A 52 -17.45 13.00 31.96
CA THR A 52 -17.08 14.37 31.62
C THR A 52 -16.37 15.07 32.77
N ASN A 53 -15.39 15.91 32.43
CA ASN A 53 -14.64 16.76 33.38
C ASN A 53 -15.43 18.02 33.79
N VAL A 54 -14.78 18.90 34.55
CA VAL A 54 -15.39 20.19 35.05
C VAL A 54 -15.81 21.15 33.95
N LYS A 55 -15.40 20.92 32.69
CA LYS A 55 -15.80 21.68 31.52
C LYS A 55 -16.82 20.92 30.66
N GLY A 56 -17.32 19.78 31.12
CA GLY A 56 -18.17 18.91 30.35
C GLY A 56 -17.44 18.13 29.24
N GLU A 57 -16.11 18.18 29.16
CA GLU A 57 -15.30 17.53 28.14
C GLU A 57 -15.00 16.06 28.51
N TYR A 58 -14.96 15.16 27.51
CA TYR A 58 -14.54 13.79 27.67
C TYR A 58 -13.60 13.34 26.57
N VAL A 59 -12.78 12.35 26.86
CA VAL A 59 -11.87 11.70 25.91
C VAL A 59 -11.89 10.18 26.15
N ILE A 60 -12.07 9.41 25.08
CA ILE A 60 -11.91 7.94 25.08
C ILE A 60 -10.86 7.59 24.04
N LEU A 61 -9.74 7.02 24.48
CA LEU A 61 -8.62 6.60 23.64
C LEU A 61 -8.72 5.10 23.31
N ASN A 62 -7.88 4.64 22.39
CA ASN A 62 -7.64 3.23 22.10
C ASN A 62 -8.87 2.48 21.55
N ILE A 63 -9.74 3.15 20.81
CA ILE A 63 -10.93 2.53 20.21
C ILE A 63 -10.52 1.93 18.85
N GLN A 64 -10.86 0.67 18.59
CA GLN A 64 -10.62 0.04 17.29
C GLN A 64 -11.40 0.76 16.17
N PRO A 65 -10.86 0.82 14.93
CA PRO A 65 -11.62 1.35 13.80
C PRO A 65 -12.90 0.53 13.57
N GLY A 66 -14.01 1.22 13.39
CA GLY A 66 -15.33 0.58 13.21
C GLY A 66 -16.49 1.51 13.42
N ARG A 67 -17.69 0.92 13.48
CA ARG A 67 -18.95 1.62 13.77
C ARG A 67 -19.49 1.16 15.11
N TYR A 68 -19.85 2.11 15.94
CA TYR A 68 -20.25 1.87 17.32
C TYR A 68 -21.53 2.61 17.67
N ASN A 69 -22.25 2.07 18.65
CA ASN A 69 -23.28 2.81 19.37
C ASN A 69 -22.66 3.46 20.61
N VAL A 70 -22.93 4.72 20.80
CA VAL A 70 -22.41 5.48 21.95
C VAL A 70 -23.57 6.02 22.77
N ARG A 71 -23.66 5.55 24.01
CA ARG A 71 -24.68 5.95 24.98
C ARG A 71 -24.17 7.08 25.85
N ILE A 72 -24.94 8.18 25.93
CA ILE A 72 -24.66 9.32 26.79
C ILE A 72 -25.78 9.39 27.85
N SER A 73 -25.42 9.39 29.13
CA SER A 73 -26.37 9.43 30.23
C SER A 73 -25.88 10.34 31.37
N PHE A 74 -26.82 11.03 32.02
CA PHE A 74 -26.56 11.83 33.19
C PHE A 74 -27.81 11.82 34.13
N ILE A 75 -27.60 11.81 35.44
CA ILE A 75 -28.68 11.70 36.42
C ILE A 75 -29.60 12.94 36.29
N GLY A 76 -30.91 12.72 36.12
CA GLY A 76 -31.91 13.78 35.94
C GLY A 76 -32.03 14.35 34.52
N TYR A 77 -31.37 13.68 33.53
CA TYR A 77 -31.42 14.05 32.12
C TYR A 77 -31.82 12.86 31.25
N GLU A 78 -32.31 13.17 30.04
CA GLU A 78 -32.59 12.15 29.02
C GLU A 78 -31.32 11.37 28.64
N THR A 79 -31.45 10.05 28.37
CA THR A 79 -30.38 9.25 27.83
C THR A 79 -30.43 9.30 26.31
N ILE A 80 -29.30 9.61 25.68
CA ILE A 80 -29.16 9.63 24.22
C ILE A 80 -28.30 8.46 23.77
N LEU A 81 -28.80 7.68 22.80
CA LEU A 81 -28.05 6.64 22.08
C LEU A 81 -27.70 7.16 20.68
N TYR A 82 -26.42 7.45 20.48
CA TYR A 82 -25.90 7.74 19.14
C TYR A 82 -25.55 6.40 18.47
N THR A 83 -26.25 6.06 17.39
CA THR A 83 -25.95 4.90 16.55
C THR A 83 -25.03 5.29 15.41
N ASP A 84 -24.26 4.32 14.92
CA ASP A 84 -23.42 4.44 13.72
C ASP A 84 -22.25 5.45 13.85
N VAL A 85 -21.72 5.62 15.04
CA VAL A 85 -20.53 6.47 15.29
C VAL A 85 -19.31 5.82 14.68
N VAL A 86 -18.66 6.48 13.72
CA VAL A 86 -17.51 5.95 12.97
C VAL A 86 -16.22 6.35 13.66
N ILE A 87 -15.42 5.35 14.05
CA ILE A 87 -14.05 5.52 14.55
C ILE A 87 -13.07 5.09 13.46
N ILE A 88 -12.07 5.91 13.20
CA ILE A 88 -11.04 5.71 12.17
C ILE A 88 -9.66 5.73 12.82
N VAL A 89 -8.73 4.92 12.31
CA VAL A 89 -7.37 4.82 12.83
C VAL A 89 -6.64 6.17 12.79
N ASP A 90 -5.88 6.48 13.84
CA ASP A 90 -5.07 7.72 14.00
C ASP A 90 -5.86 9.03 13.89
N GLN A 91 -7.19 9.01 14.03
CA GLN A 91 -8.06 10.19 13.91
C GLN A 91 -8.89 10.43 15.17
N THR A 92 -9.27 11.71 15.33
CA THR A 92 -10.18 12.15 16.39
C THR A 92 -11.61 12.20 15.87
N THR A 93 -12.51 11.38 16.40
CA THR A 93 -13.95 11.51 16.19
C THR A 93 -14.52 12.43 17.25
N GLN A 94 -15.20 13.49 16.83
CA GLN A 94 -15.88 14.42 17.73
C GLN A 94 -17.36 14.06 17.85
N LEU A 95 -17.86 13.89 19.07
CA LEU A 95 -19.26 13.64 19.39
C LEU A 95 -19.65 14.47 20.61
N SER A 96 -20.22 15.65 20.38
CA SER A 96 -20.76 16.51 21.45
C SER A 96 -22.28 16.42 21.46
N ALA A 97 -22.87 16.57 22.64
CA ALA A 97 -24.31 16.52 22.81
C ALA A 97 -24.80 17.60 23.79
N GLU A 98 -26.02 18.10 23.54
CA GLU A 98 -26.80 18.88 24.47
C GLU A 98 -27.98 17.99 24.88
N ILE A 99 -28.14 17.72 26.21
CA ILE A 99 -29.15 16.81 26.75
C ILE A 99 -30.17 17.60 27.58
N ASN A 100 -31.43 17.22 27.48
CA ASN A 100 -32.52 17.89 28.18
C ASN A 100 -32.71 17.37 29.59
N PRO A 101 -32.93 18.26 30.61
CA PRO A 101 -33.32 17.79 31.94
C PRO A 101 -34.74 17.20 31.89
N VAL A 102 -34.93 16.06 32.58
CA VAL A 102 -36.22 15.35 32.65
C VAL A 102 -36.60 15.11 34.10
N SER A 103 -37.90 15.31 34.38
CA SER A 103 -38.46 15.12 35.73
C SER A 103 -39.01 13.70 35.95
N ILE A 104 -39.13 12.89 34.89
CA ILE A 104 -39.63 11.50 34.89
C ILE A 104 -38.76 10.73 33.91
N GLU A 105 -38.53 9.45 34.18
CA GLU A 105 -37.83 8.55 33.23
C GLU A 105 -38.55 8.56 31.86
N VAL A 106 -37.85 8.99 30.82
CA VAL A 106 -38.33 9.02 29.43
C VAL A 106 -37.58 7.96 28.66
N ASP A 107 -38.20 7.37 27.65
CA ASP A 107 -37.57 6.42 26.73
C ASP A 107 -36.30 7.01 26.11
N GLU A 108 -35.33 6.15 25.87
CA GLU A 108 -34.03 6.52 25.28
C GLU A 108 -34.19 7.21 23.93
N VAL A 109 -33.59 8.37 23.75
CA VAL A 109 -33.60 9.10 22.46
C VAL A 109 -32.51 8.50 21.54
N VAL A 110 -32.94 7.87 20.46
CA VAL A 110 -32.02 7.28 19.46
C VAL A 110 -31.71 8.29 18.37
N VAL A 111 -30.43 8.61 18.18
CA VAL A 111 -29.93 9.56 17.17
C VAL A 111 -28.92 8.85 16.28
N THR A 112 -29.13 8.84 14.97
CA THR A 112 -28.12 8.34 14.04
C THR A 112 -27.00 9.37 13.88
N ALA A 113 -25.78 9.02 14.24
CA ALA A 113 -24.64 9.93 14.13
C ALA A 113 -24.28 10.17 12.66
N VAL A 114 -24.20 11.43 12.26
CA VAL A 114 -23.69 11.84 10.95
C VAL A 114 -22.24 12.28 11.11
N ALA A 115 -21.30 11.40 10.85
CA ALA A 115 -19.88 11.76 10.91
C ALA A 115 -19.57 12.89 9.91
N PRO A 116 -18.80 13.93 10.28
CA PRO A 116 -18.38 14.97 9.34
C PRO A 116 -17.62 14.36 8.16
N MET A 117 -17.80 14.89 6.95
CA MET A 117 -17.02 14.45 5.79
C MET A 117 -15.61 15.02 5.83
N ILE A 118 -15.43 16.18 6.47
CA ILE A 118 -14.13 16.83 6.63
C ILE A 118 -13.61 16.58 8.04
N ARG A 119 -12.41 16.05 8.14
CA ARG A 119 -11.69 15.85 9.41
C ARG A 119 -10.87 17.08 9.73
N LYS A 120 -11.26 17.82 10.76
CA LYS A 120 -10.62 19.09 11.15
C LYS A 120 -9.22 18.88 11.74
N ASP A 121 -8.97 17.71 12.30
CA ASP A 121 -7.76 17.34 13.01
C ASP A 121 -6.63 16.84 12.12
N LEU A 122 -6.87 16.57 10.83
CA LEU A 122 -5.86 16.13 9.88
C LEU A 122 -5.06 17.31 9.31
N THR A 123 -3.75 17.25 9.48
CA THR A 123 -2.81 18.27 9.02
C THR A 123 -2.13 17.92 7.68
N SER A 124 -2.51 16.79 7.06
CA SER A 124 -1.99 16.31 5.77
C SER A 124 -3.04 15.49 5.02
N SER A 125 -2.73 15.09 3.78
CA SER A 125 -3.61 14.26 2.95
C SER A 125 -3.56 12.80 3.40
N ILE A 126 -4.70 12.29 3.83
CA ILE A 126 -4.92 10.88 4.16
C ILE A 126 -6.20 10.42 3.46
N SER A 127 -6.11 9.33 2.70
CA SER A 127 -7.27 8.66 2.12
C SER A 127 -7.56 7.38 2.92
N VAL A 128 -8.81 7.22 3.33
CA VAL A 128 -9.24 6.04 4.11
C VAL A 128 -10.26 5.28 3.30
N ILE A 129 -10.04 4.00 3.15
CA ILE A 129 -10.90 3.06 2.42
C ILE A 129 -11.48 2.08 3.45
N SER A 130 -12.78 2.18 3.66
CA SER A 130 -13.48 1.31 4.59
C SER A 130 -13.79 -0.06 3.98
N ARG A 131 -14.12 -1.02 4.84
CA ARG A 131 -14.54 -2.35 4.42
C ARG A 131 -15.74 -2.32 3.47
N GLU A 132 -16.73 -1.46 3.73
CA GLU A 132 -17.93 -1.32 2.89
C GLU A 132 -17.57 -0.89 1.46
N GLN A 133 -16.59 0.00 1.32
CA GLN A 133 -16.08 0.42 0.00
C GLN A 133 -15.33 -0.71 -0.71
N ILE A 134 -14.55 -1.53 0.05
CA ILE A 134 -13.85 -2.69 -0.50
C ILE A 134 -14.85 -3.72 -1.05
N GLU A 135 -15.95 -3.98 -0.33
CA GLU A 135 -16.97 -4.96 -0.73
C GLU A 135 -17.90 -4.46 -1.86
N ALA A 136 -18.07 -3.13 -2.01
CA ALA A 136 -19.00 -2.54 -2.96
C ALA A 136 -18.45 -2.43 -4.39
N LEU A 137 -17.14 -2.43 -4.60
CA LEU A 137 -16.52 -2.15 -5.90
C LEU A 137 -16.04 -3.43 -6.62
N PRO A 138 -16.07 -3.46 -7.97
CA PRO A 138 -15.60 -4.59 -8.79
C PRO A 138 -14.07 -4.67 -8.82
N VAL A 139 -13.44 -4.89 -7.65
CA VAL A 139 -12.00 -4.96 -7.50
C VAL A 139 -11.56 -6.31 -6.95
N SER A 140 -10.46 -6.84 -7.49
CA SER A 140 -9.94 -8.15 -7.09
C SER A 140 -8.82 -8.06 -6.03
N SER A 141 -8.19 -6.89 -5.85
CA SER A 141 -7.10 -6.71 -4.89
C SER A 141 -7.14 -5.32 -4.25
N PHE A 142 -6.55 -5.19 -3.06
CA PHE A 142 -6.41 -3.91 -2.40
C PHE A 142 -5.54 -2.91 -3.20
N THR A 143 -4.60 -3.39 -4.02
CA THR A 143 -3.77 -2.54 -4.88
C THR A 143 -4.61 -1.86 -5.98
N GLN A 144 -5.67 -2.52 -6.48
CA GLN A 144 -6.63 -1.89 -7.39
C GLN A 144 -7.44 -0.78 -6.71
N LEU A 145 -7.80 -0.96 -5.44
CA LEU A 145 -8.46 0.10 -4.65
C LEU A 145 -7.56 1.31 -4.44
N LEU A 146 -6.27 1.07 -4.16
CA LEU A 146 -5.27 2.14 -4.04
C LEU A 146 -5.16 2.93 -5.35
N SER A 147 -5.22 2.26 -6.50
CA SER A 147 -5.12 2.94 -7.81
C SER A 147 -6.28 3.88 -8.12
N LEU A 148 -7.38 3.84 -7.37
CA LEU A 148 -8.50 4.77 -7.49
C LEU A 148 -8.30 6.06 -6.68
N GLN A 149 -7.31 6.08 -5.78
CA GLN A 149 -7.05 7.23 -4.93
C GLN A 149 -6.31 8.34 -5.68
N ALA A 150 -6.53 9.60 -5.27
CA ALA A 150 -5.80 10.72 -5.82
C ALA A 150 -4.28 10.57 -5.55
N GLY A 151 -3.44 10.96 -6.51
CA GLY A 151 -1.99 10.85 -6.41
C GLY A 151 -1.41 9.46 -6.65
N VAL A 152 -2.24 8.44 -6.91
CA VAL A 152 -1.78 7.07 -7.19
C VAL A 152 -1.83 6.78 -8.68
N VAL A 153 -0.71 6.29 -9.20
CA VAL A 153 -0.51 5.92 -10.61
C VAL A 153 -0.06 4.47 -10.69
N THR A 154 -0.52 3.74 -11.69
CA THR A 154 -0.03 2.39 -11.99
C THR A 154 0.78 2.39 -13.29
N SER A 155 1.94 1.74 -13.27
CA SER A 155 2.74 1.45 -14.46
C SER A 155 3.10 -0.04 -14.45
N GLY A 156 2.54 -0.79 -15.41
CA GLY A 156 2.57 -2.26 -15.34
C GLY A 156 1.88 -2.77 -14.07
N ASN A 157 2.63 -3.52 -13.24
CA ASN A 157 2.15 -4.02 -11.93
C ASN A 157 2.60 -3.16 -10.74
N ASN A 158 3.32 -2.08 -10.98
CA ASN A 158 3.89 -1.24 -9.95
C ASN A 158 2.94 -0.08 -9.60
N LEU A 159 2.86 0.23 -8.32
CA LEU A 159 2.21 1.42 -7.80
C LEU A 159 3.24 2.53 -7.64
N HIS A 160 2.85 3.74 -7.99
CA HIS A 160 3.62 4.96 -7.77
C HIS A 160 2.73 5.97 -7.06
N ILE A 161 3.20 6.53 -5.95
CA ILE A 161 2.46 7.54 -5.20
C ILE A 161 3.15 8.88 -5.39
N ARG A 162 2.39 9.87 -5.88
CA ARG A 162 2.89 11.23 -6.12
C ARG A 162 4.22 11.25 -6.86
N GLY A 163 4.33 10.45 -7.93
CA GLY A 163 5.49 10.42 -8.83
C GLY A 163 6.78 9.84 -8.25
N GLY A 164 6.75 9.16 -7.09
CA GLY A 164 7.91 8.44 -6.57
C GLY A 164 8.11 7.08 -7.22
N ARG A 165 9.30 6.49 -7.05
CA ARG A 165 9.59 5.11 -7.48
C ARG A 165 8.74 4.12 -6.69
N SER A 166 8.44 2.96 -7.25
CA SER A 166 7.54 1.97 -6.62
C SER A 166 8.08 1.36 -5.32
N ASN A 167 9.39 1.30 -5.16
CA ASN A 167 10.06 0.84 -3.94
C ASN A 167 10.11 1.91 -2.82
N GLU A 168 9.68 3.15 -3.08
CA GLU A 168 9.56 4.21 -2.07
C GLU A 168 8.30 4.13 -1.21
N ILE A 169 7.42 3.15 -1.45
CA ILE A 169 6.17 2.95 -0.72
C ILE A 169 6.39 1.95 0.41
N ALA A 170 6.03 2.31 1.64
CA ALA A 170 6.01 1.35 2.73
C ALA A 170 4.60 0.75 2.91
N PHE A 171 4.56 -0.57 3.05
CA PHE A 171 3.34 -1.32 3.34
C PHE A 171 3.38 -1.85 4.76
N LEU A 172 2.33 -1.55 5.53
CA LEU A 172 2.17 -2.02 6.90
C LEU A 172 0.86 -2.79 7.05
N VAL A 173 0.87 -3.80 7.89
CA VAL A 173 -0.34 -4.52 8.33
C VAL A 173 -0.32 -4.59 9.84
N ASP A 174 -1.37 -4.06 10.47
CA ASP A 174 -1.47 -3.85 11.93
C ASP A 174 -0.23 -3.12 12.51
N GLY A 175 0.30 -2.14 11.73
CA GLY A 175 1.46 -1.34 12.10
C GLY A 175 2.83 -2.00 11.93
N MET A 176 2.90 -3.26 11.43
CA MET A 176 4.14 -4.00 11.16
C MET A 176 4.46 -4.02 9.66
N TYR A 177 5.71 -3.78 9.30
CA TYR A 177 6.15 -3.74 7.90
C TYR A 177 6.03 -5.09 7.21
N VAL A 178 5.56 -5.06 5.95
CA VAL A 178 5.47 -6.20 5.04
C VAL A 178 6.15 -5.91 3.69
N THR A 179 7.11 -4.99 3.69
CA THR A 179 7.97 -4.66 2.55
C THR A 179 9.19 -5.59 2.54
N ASP A 180 9.65 -5.98 1.36
CA ASP A 180 10.88 -6.75 1.22
C ASP A 180 12.11 -5.86 1.46
N PRO A 181 12.93 -6.11 2.48
CA PRO A 181 14.10 -5.28 2.73
C PRO A 181 15.23 -5.50 1.71
N LEU A 182 15.24 -6.64 1.01
CA LEU A 182 16.29 -6.98 0.05
C LEU A 182 16.03 -6.43 -1.35
N LEU A 183 14.81 -6.66 -1.88
CA LEU A 183 14.44 -6.35 -3.27
C LEU A 183 13.49 -5.15 -3.38
N GLY A 184 12.99 -4.64 -2.26
CA GLY A 184 11.98 -3.58 -2.23
C GLY A 184 10.55 -4.06 -2.55
N GLY A 185 9.57 -3.19 -2.30
CA GLY A 185 8.17 -3.42 -2.66
C GLY A 185 7.40 -4.36 -1.71
N LEU A 186 6.16 -4.66 -2.08
CA LEU A 186 5.24 -5.49 -1.28
C LEU A 186 5.66 -6.97 -1.31
N ALA A 187 5.90 -7.54 -0.14
CA ALA A 187 6.44 -8.89 0.03
C ALA A 187 5.40 -9.99 0.30
N THR A 188 4.13 -9.64 0.46
CA THR A 188 3.04 -10.59 0.75
C THR A 188 1.73 -10.13 0.12
N GLN A 189 0.84 -11.07 -0.17
CA GLN A 189 -0.53 -10.76 -0.56
C GLN A 189 -1.45 -10.79 0.66
N ILE A 190 -2.49 -9.97 0.63
CA ILE A 190 -3.45 -9.82 1.72
C ILE A 190 -4.84 -10.03 1.15
N ASN A 191 -5.57 -10.96 1.73
CA ASN A 191 -6.96 -11.20 1.41
C ASN A 191 -7.82 -9.97 1.75
N ASN A 192 -8.62 -9.49 0.81
CA ASN A 192 -9.51 -8.34 1.01
C ASN A 192 -10.48 -8.55 2.20
N ASP A 193 -10.95 -9.78 2.44
CA ASP A 193 -11.84 -10.09 3.56
C ASP A 193 -11.18 -9.94 4.94
N ALA A 194 -9.83 -9.99 5.00
CA ALA A 194 -9.10 -9.74 6.23
C ALA A 194 -8.98 -8.25 6.57
N ILE A 195 -9.29 -7.35 5.63
CA ILE A 195 -9.12 -5.91 5.80
C ILE A 195 -10.34 -5.31 6.49
N GLN A 196 -10.12 -4.62 7.61
CA GLN A 196 -11.12 -3.80 8.27
C GLN A 196 -11.12 -2.38 7.72
N GLU A 197 -9.93 -1.82 7.57
CA GLU A 197 -9.71 -0.48 7.06
C GLU A 197 -8.32 -0.41 6.41
N MET A 198 -8.19 0.37 5.36
CA MET A 198 -6.91 0.68 4.73
C MET A 198 -6.76 2.19 4.61
N SER A 199 -5.64 2.73 5.06
CA SER A 199 -5.31 4.15 4.90
C SER A 199 -4.09 4.33 4.02
N LEU A 200 -4.20 5.30 3.10
CA LEU A 200 -3.12 5.78 2.26
C LEU A 200 -2.71 7.17 2.75
N LEU A 201 -1.50 7.27 3.27
CA LEU A 201 -0.87 8.52 3.66
C LEU A 201 0.07 8.94 2.52
N SER A 202 -0.39 9.83 1.65
CA SER A 202 0.36 10.29 0.47
C SER A 202 1.08 11.63 0.71
N GLY A 203 0.68 12.35 1.74
CA GLY A 203 1.26 13.63 2.14
C GLY A 203 2.40 13.49 3.14
N THR A 204 2.56 14.52 3.98
CA THR A 204 3.47 14.50 5.12
C THR A 204 2.88 13.61 6.21
N PHE A 205 3.40 12.42 6.34
CA PHE A 205 2.91 11.45 7.34
C PHE A 205 3.59 11.64 8.71
N ASN A 206 2.93 11.17 9.76
CA ASN A 206 3.34 11.28 11.16
C ASN A 206 4.73 10.69 11.43
N ALA A 207 5.41 11.14 12.51
CA ALA A 207 6.77 10.71 12.86
C ALA A 207 6.88 9.22 13.25
N GLU A 208 5.76 8.57 13.60
CA GLU A 208 5.67 7.13 13.84
C GLU A 208 6.02 6.26 12.63
N TYR A 209 5.86 6.81 11.42
CA TYR A 209 6.17 6.15 10.15
C TYR A 209 7.55 6.56 9.65
N GLY A 210 8.34 5.62 9.16
CA GLY A 210 9.68 5.86 8.61
C GLY A 210 10.02 4.93 7.46
N ASN A 211 11.24 5.02 6.98
CA ASN A 211 11.78 4.21 5.88
C ASN A 211 10.88 4.20 4.64
N SER A 212 10.37 5.37 4.27
CA SER A 212 9.55 5.61 3.07
C SER A 212 9.64 7.06 2.66
N MET A 213 9.61 7.31 1.35
CA MET A 213 9.67 8.67 0.79
C MET A 213 8.39 9.07 0.07
N SER A 214 7.67 8.12 -0.54
CA SER A 214 6.52 8.43 -1.39
C SER A 214 5.19 8.37 -0.67
N GLY A 215 4.99 7.37 0.18
CA GLY A 215 3.74 7.20 0.91
C GLY A 215 3.71 5.93 1.75
N ILE A 216 2.73 5.90 2.64
CA ILE A 216 2.48 4.78 3.55
C ILE A 216 1.12 4.17 3.23
N VAL A 217 1.07 2.87 3.04
CA VAL A 217 -0.17 2.08 3.00
C VAL A 217 -0.27 1.32 4.32
N ASN A 218 -1.19 1.72 5.18
CA ASN A 218 -1.42 1.05 6.45
C ASN A 218 -2.75 0.29 6.41
N ILE A 219 -2.70 -1.02 6.60
CA ILE A 219 -3.85 -1.92 6.59
C ILE A 219 -4.11 -2.38 8.01
N VAL A 220 -5.31 -2.12 8.50
CA VAL A 220 -5.80 -2.64 9.78
C VAL A 220 -6.66 -3.88 9.50
N THR A 221 -6.31 -4.99 10.13
CA THR A 221 -7.01 -6.26 9.94
C THR A 221 -8.19 -6.43 10.88
N ARG A 222 -9.13 -7.26 10.47
CA ARG A 222 -10.34 -7.58 11.26
C ARG A 222 -10.01 -8.36 12.51
N ASP A 223 -10.68 -8.00 13.60
CA ASP A 223 -10.77 -8.81 14.80
C ASP A 223 -11.94 -9.81 14.73
N GLY A 224 -11.99 -10.72 15.68
CA GLY A 224 -13.15 -11.62 15.86
C GLY A 224 -14.43 -10.87 16.22
N SER A 225 -15.55 -11.29 15.68
CA SER A 225 -16.89 -10.71 15.92
C SER A 225 -17.48 -11.18 17.26
N GLU A 226 -18.49 -10.45 17.77
CA GLU A 226 -19.21 -10.79 19.00
C GLU A 226 -20.08 -12.06 18.82
N LYS A 227 -20.55 -12.28 17.61
CA LYS A 227 -21.39 -13.44 17.25
C LYS A 227 -20.70 -14.21 16.13
N PHE A 228 -21.01 -15.50 16.05
CA PHE A 228 -20.53 -16.29 14.92
C PHE A 228 -21.03 -15.70 13.60
N SER A 229 -20.11 -15.49 12.67
CA SER A 229 -20.41 -15.07 11.30
C SER A 229 -19.55 -15.83 10.31
N ALA A 230 -20.07 -16.07 9.11
CA ALA A 230 -19.34 -16.74 8.05
C ALA A 230 -19.67 -16.09 6.69
N LYS A 231 -18.66 -16.03 5.82
CA LYS A 231 -18.80 -15.60 4.43
C LYS A 231 -18.10 -16.61 3.52
N LEU A 232 -18.74 -16.94 2.41
CA LEU A 232 -18.14 -17.70 1.33
C LEU A 232 -18.45 -16.99 0.02
N GLU A 233 -17.43 -16.72 -0.77
CA GLU A 233 -17.55 -16.09 -2.09
C GLU A 233 -16.84 -16.94 -3.13
N ALA A 234 -17.55 -17.24 -4.21
CA ALA A 234 -16.99 -17.90 -5.40
C ALA A 234 -17.17 -16.98 -6.61
N ARG A 235 -16.16 -16.91 -7.44
CA ARG A 235 -16.12 -16.07 -8.65
C ARG A 235 -15.47 -16.84 -9.78
N THR A 236 -16.06 -16.81 -10.98
CA THR A 236 -15.52 -17.48 -12.16
C THR A 236 -15.73 -16.66 -13.43
N SER A 237 -14.79 -16.75 -14.35
CA SER A 237 -14.97 -16.32 -15.74
C SER A 237 -15.16 -17.50 -16.71
N GLU A 238 -15.12 -18.75 -16.21
CA GLU A 238 -15.23 -19.97 -17.01
C GLU A 238 -16.68 -20.49 -17.04
N PHE A 239 -17.55 -19.87 -17.83
CA PHE A 239 -18.97 -20.23 -17.96
C PHE A 239 -19.36 -20.69 -19.39
N GLY A 240 -18.36 -21.18 -20.16
CA GLY A 240 -18.61 -21.81 -21.47
C GLY A 240 -18.68 -20.84 -22.66
N VAL A 241 -18.37 -19.56 -22.47
CA VAL A 241 -18.30 -18.57 -23.55
C VAL A 241 -16.86 -18.06 -23.71
N ASP A 242 -16.05 -18.77 -24.48
CA ASP A 242 -14.60 -18.51 -24.63
C ASP A 242 -14.24 -17.06 -24.99
N LYS A 243 -15.09 -16.38 -25.76
CA LYS A 243 -14.87 -14.97 -26.12
C LYS A 243 -14.73 -14.04 -24.90
N TYR A 244 -15.39 -14.33 -23.79
CA TYR A 244 -15.41 -13.53 -22.56
C TYR A 244 -14.67 -14.17 -21.39
N SER A 245 -14.29 -15.44 -21.51
CA SER A 245 -13.56 -16.22 -20.49
C SER A 245 -12.05 -16.17 -20.65
N ARG A 246 -11.53 -15.18 -21.39
CA ARG A 246 -10.09 -15.12 -21.75
C ARG A 246 -9.15 -15.05 -20.55
N LEU A 247 -9.60 -14.49 -19.43
CA LEU A 247 -8.82 -14.44 -18.19
C LEU A 247 -8.81 -15.74 -17.38
N ARG A 248 -9.72 -16.68 -17.69
CA ARG A 248 -9.85 -18.00 -17.00
C ARG A 248 -9.66 -17.89 -15.47
N GLU A 249 -10.42 -16.98 -14.87
CA GLU A 249 -10.33 -16.71 -13.45
C GLU A 249 -11.28 -17.61 -12.67
N ASN A 250 -10.75 -18.27 -11.63
CA ASN A 250 -11.51 -19.01 -10.63
C ASN A 250 -11.01 -18.59 -9.26
N ARG A 251 -11.87 -17.94 -8.48
CA ARG A 251 -11.56 -17.45 -7.14
C ARG A 251 -12.54 -18.01 -6.13
N LEU A 252 -12.02 -18.55 -5.03
CA LEU A 252 -12.77 -18.97 -3.87
C LEU A 252 -12.21 -18.27 -2.65
N ASN A 253 -13.04 -17.54 -1.95
CA ASN A 253 -12.69 -16.79 -0.76
C ASN A 253 -13.68 -17.13 0.37
N GLY A 254 -13.18 -17.39 1.58
CA GLY A 254 -14.00 -17.67 2.73
C GLY A 254 -13.46 -17.05 4.00
N SER A 255 -14.38 -16.65 4.89
CA SER A 255 -14.03 -16.18 6.22
C SER A 255 -15.02 -16.63 7.27
N ILE A 256 -14.51 -16.88 8.48
CA ILE A 256 -15.30 -17.21 9.67
C ILE A 256 -14.79 -16.39 10.86
N SER A 257 -15.70 -16.01 11.74
CA SER A 257 -15.42 -15.14 12.85
C SER A 257 -16.39 -15.39 14.00
N GLY A 258 -15.96 -15.20 15.24
CA GLY A 258 -16.82 -15.36 16.42
C GLY A 258 -16.05 -15.45 17.74
N PRO A 259 -16.77 -15.66 18.84
CA PRO A 259 -16.15 -16.00 20.13
C PRO A 259 -15.65 -17.45 20.12
N LEU A 260 -14.55 -17.72 20.81
CA LEU A 260 -13.98 -19.05 20.99
C LEU A 260 -14.11 -19.45 22.47
N PHE A 261 -15.10 -20.30 22.78
CA PHE A 261 -15.46 -20.80 24.11
C PHE A 261 -16.03 -19.73 25.08
N ILE A 262 -15.47 -18.53 25.13
CA ILE A 262 -15.87 -17.41 25.99
C ILE A 262 -15.92 -16.10 25.18
N PRO A 263 -16.77 -15.14 25.55
CA PRO A 263 -16.94 -13.88 24.78
C PRO A 263 -15.67 -13.04 24.65
N GLU A 264 -14.80 -13.09 25.65
CA GLU A 264 -13.56 -12.32 25.71
C GLU A 264 -12.44 -12.87 24.81
N LEU A 265 -12.60 -14.09 24.31
CA LEU A 265 -11.65 -14.73 23.39
C LEU A 265 -12.31 -14.88 22.01
N LYS A 266 -11.87 -14.09 21.04
CA LYS A 266 -12.47 -14.00 19.73
C LYS A 266 -11.48 -14.43 18.65
N TYR A 267 -11.99 -15.05 17.58
CA TYR A 267 -11.19 -15.44 16.44
C TYR A 267 -11.73 -14.86 15.12
N PHE A 268 -10.83 -14.63 14.20
CA PHE A 268 -11.09 -14.36 12.80
C PHE A 268 -10.17 -15.23 11.94
N ILE A 269 -10.73 -15.92 10.95
CA ILE A 269 -9.98 -16.73 9.98
C ILE A 269 -10.48 -16.40 8.59
N SER A 270 -9.58 -16.14 7.64
CA SER A 270 -9.92 -16.05 6.22
C SER A 270 -8.91 -16.78 5.36
N ALA A 271 -9.38 -17.33 4.24
CA ALA A 271 -8.56 -18.01 3.25
C ALA A 271 -9.06 -17.70 1.84
N GLU A 272 -8.14 -17.58 0.90
CA GLU A 272 -8.43 -17.33 -0.50
C GLU A 272 -7.59 -18.23 -1.40
N LEU A 273 -8.25 -18.75 -2.43
CA LEU A 273 -7.65 -19.47 -3.55
C LEU A 273 -7.99 -18.67 -4.81
N ASP A 274 -7.01 -18.07 -5.45
CA ASP A 274 -7.19 -17.29 -6.67
C ASP A 274 -6.34 -17.90 -7.78
N LYS A 275 -6.99 -18.45 -8.80
CA LYS A 275 -6.35 -18.99 -9.99
C LYS A 275 -6.78 -18.17 -11.19
N ARG A 276 -5.84 -17.49 -11.80
CA ARG A 276 -6.06 -16.65 -12.98
C ARG A 276 -5.17 -17.09 -14.12
N GLY A 277 -5.75 -17.41 -15.25
CA GLY A 277 -5.03 -17.41 -16.52
C GLY A 277 -4.68 -15.99 -16.95
N ASN A 278 -4.07 -15.87 -18.12
CA ASN A 278 -3.79 -14.59 -18.74
C ASN A 278 -4.52 -14.54 -20.10
N TYR A 279 -4.85 -13.32 -20.58
CA TYR A 279 -5.33 -13.14 -21.96
C TYR A 279 -4.26 -13.47 -23.01
N LEU A 280 -2.99 -13.49 -22.61
CA LEU A 280 -1.84 -13.92 -23.40
C LEU A 280 -1.56 -15.43 -23.19
N PRO A 281 -1.10 -16.14 -24.20
CA PRO A 281 -0.85 -17.58 -24.15
C PRO A 281 0.12 -17.96 -23.01
N PHE A 282 -0.12 -19.12 -22.39
CA PHE A 282 0.73 -19.73 -21.35
C PHE A 282 0.98 -18.85 -20.10
N GLY A 283 0.39 -17.65 -20.02
CA GLY A 283 0.46 -16.83 -18.83
C GLY A 283 -0.50 -17.31 -17.74
N TYR A 284 -0.10 -17.21 -16.48
CA TYR A 284 -0.97 -17.45 -15.32
C TYR A 284 -0.50 -16.68 -14.08
N ASN A 285 -1.41 -16.51 -13.12
CA ASN A 285 -1.14 -15.97 -11.79
C ASN A 285 -2.02 -16.71 -10.77
N ASP A 286 -1.42 -17.64 -10.03
CA ASP A 286 -2.08 -18.42 -8.99
C ASP A 286 -1.65 -17.90 -7.63
N GLU A 287 -2.60 -17.55 -6.77
CA GLU A 287 -2.35 -17.06 -5.43
C GLU A 287 -3.17 -17.83 -4.40
N LYS A 288 -2.55 -18.09 -3.25
CA LYS A 288 -3.20 -18.67 -2.08
C LYS A 288 -2.84 -17.84 -0.88
N THR A 289 -3.84 -17.40 -0.13
CA THR A 289 -3.61 -16.63 1.09
C THR A 289 -4.39 -17.23 2.25
N ILE A 290 -3.81 -17.10 3.43
CA ILE A 290 -4.47 -17.42 4.70
C ILE A 290 -4.17 -16.32 5.71
N PHE A 291 -5.17 -15.96 6.48
CA PHE A 291 -5.04 -15.03 7.61
C PHE A 291 -5.80 -15.58 8.81
N THR A 292 -5.18 -15.52 9.97
CA THR A 292 -5.81 -15.89 11.24
C THR A 292 -5.48 -14.85 12.30
N LYS A 293 -6.45 -14.45 13.10
CA LYS A 293 -6.26 -13.54 14.23
C LYS A 293 -7.05 -14.04 15.44
N LEU A 294 -6.37 -14.15 16.55
CA LEU A 294 -6.94 -14.46 17.85
C LEU A 294 -6.78 -13.23 18.75
N THR A 295 -7.87 -12.75 19.33
CA THR A 295 -7.88 -11.55 20.16
C THR A 295 -8.50 -11.89 21.51
N THR A 296 -7.88 -11.43 22.60
CA THR A 296 -8.42 -11.62 23.94
C THR A 296 -8.37 -10.33 24.77
N THR A 297 -9.41 -10.15 25.59
CA THR A 297 -9.56 -9.07 26.57
C THR A 297 -9.84 -9.64 27.98
N LEU A 298 -9.33 -10.84 28.27
CA LEU A 298 -9.51 -11.53 29.56
C LEU A 298 -8.97 -10.76 30.78
N ILE A 299 -8.00 -9.90 30.57
CA ILE A 299 -7.43 -9.03 31.59
C ILE A 299 -8.01 -7.63 31.37
N PRO A 300 -8.68 -7.02 32.34
CA PRO A 300 -9.23 -5.69 32.23
C PRO A 300 -8.18 -4.68 31.74
N TYR A 301 -8.56 -3.84 30.80
CA TYR A 301 -7.71 -2.82 30.16
C TYR A 301 -6.52 -3.36 29.34
N VAL A 302 -6.40 -4.70 29.18
CA VAL A 302 -5.35 -5.33 28.38
C VAL A 302 -5.99 -6.10 27.22
N LYS A 303 -5.59 -5.76 26.00
CA LYS A 303 -5.92 -6.51 24.78
C LYS A 303 -4.66 -7.18 24.25
N ILE A 304 -4.75 -8.48 23.99
CA ILE A 304 -3.68 -9.24 23.32
C ILE A 304 -4.23 -9.77 22.02
N SER A 305 -3.49 -9.56 20.94
CA SER A 305 -3.81 -10.08 19.61
C SER A 305 -2.64 -10.90 19.06
N LEU A 306 -2.93 -12.11 18.59
CA LEU A 306 -2.01 -12.97 17.86
C LEU A 306 -2.51 -13.10 16.44
N ALA A 307 -1.73 -12.64 15.47
CA ALA A 307 -2.10 -12.73 14.06
C ALA A 307 -1.04 -13.51 13.27
N ASN A 308 -1.52 -14.39 12.38
CA ASN A 308 -0.68 -15.10 11.43
C ASN A 308 -1.23 -14.87 10.02
N ARG A 309 -0.33 -14.65 9.09
CA ARG A 309 -0.66 -14.54 7.66
C ARG A 309 0.35 -15.29 6.83
N GLY A 310 -0.14 -15.91 5.76
CA GLY A 310 0.68 -16.60 4.79
C GLY A 310 0.18 -16.37 3.38
N SER A 311 1.10 -16.29 2.43
CA SER A 311 0.76 -16.27 1.01
C SER A 311 1.71 -17.15 0.21
N ILE A 312 1.18 -17.76 -0.86
CA ILE A 312 1.96 -18.50 -1.86
C ILE A 312 1.48 -18.03 -3.22
N GLY A 313 2.38 -17.45 -3.99
CA GLY A 313 2.13 -16.99 -5.36
C GLY A 313 2.93 -17.79 -6.38
N LYS A 314 2.32 -18.05 -7.54
CA LYS A 314 3.00 -18.59 -8.73
C LYS A 314 2.54 -17.79 -9.93
N ARG A 315 3.48 -17.26 -10.68
CA ARG A 315 3.19 -16.44 -11.85
C ARG A 315 4.10 -16.84 -13.02
N GLN A 316 3.53 -16.86 -14.21
CA GLN A 316 4.25 -16.93 -15.47
C GLN A 316 3.75 -15.83 -16.40
N SER A 317 4.67 -15.07 -16.98
CA SER A 317 4.34 -13.98 -17.92
C SER A 317 4.69 -14.40 -19.33
N TYR A 318 3.86 -14.00 -20.28
CA TYR A 318 4.15 -14.15 -21.71
C TYR A 318 5.44 -13.43 -22.09
N SER A 319 6.20 -14.04 -22.99
CA SER A 319 7.37 -13.41 -23.62
C SER A 319 7.30 -13.66 -25.13
N HIS A 320 7.21 -12.58 -25.90
CA HIS A 320 6.94 -12.66 -27.34
C HIS A 320 8.05 -13.37 -28.12
N ALA A 321 9.31 -13.04 -27.83
CA ALA A 321 10.47 -13.69 -28.45
C ALA A 321 10.54 -15.20 -28.20
N TYR A 322 9.94 -15.67 -27.10
CA TYR A 322 9.89 -17.09 -26.70
C TYR A 322 8.55 -17.77 -27.04
N LYS A 323 7.73 -17.18 -27.89
CA LYS A 323 6.36 -17.64 -28.23
C LYS A 323 6.28 -19.12 -28.57
N PHE A 324 7.30 -19.67 -29.24
CA PHE A 324 7.34 -21.07 -29.69
C PHE A 324 8.04 -22.03 -28.73
N ILE A 325 8.64 -21.53 -27.63
CA ILE A 325 9.30 -22.31 -26.58
C ILE A 325 8.81 -21.84 -25.19
N PRO A 326 7.51 -21.98 -24.88
CA PRO A 326 6.92 -21.43 -23.65
C PRO A 326 7.46 -22.08 -22.37
N GLU A 327 8.11 -23.23 -22.42
CA GLU A 327 8.84 -23.85 -21.33
C GLU A 327 9.98 -22.95 -20.80
N GLN A 328 10.52 -22.07 -21.64
CA GLN A 328 11.56 -21.10 -21.31
C GLN A 328 10.98 -19.77 -20.76
N TYR A 329 9.66 -19.65 -20.55
CA TYR A 329 9.11 -18.49 -19.88
C TYR A 329 9.53 -18.44 -18.41
N LEU A 330 9.87 -17.23 -17.96
CA LEU A 330 10.22 -17.01 -16.57
C LEU A 330 9.02 -17.31 -15.64
N LYS A 331 9.25 -18.20 -14.70
CA LYS A 331 8.34 -18.56 -13.63
C LYS A 331 8.76 -17.82 -12.37
N ARG A 332 7.83 -17.10 -11.74
CA ARG A 332 8.04 -16.48 -10.43
C ARG A 332 7.27 -17.28 -9.38
N LYS A 333 7.93 -17.54 -8.26
CA LYS A 333 7.30 -18.15 -7.09
C LYS A 333 7.60 -17.25 -5.89
N THR A 334 6.58 -16.95 -5.13
CA THR A 334 6.70 -16.20 -3.89
C THR A 334 6.06 -17.00 -2.76
N ASP A 335 6.70 -17.04 -1.63
CA ASP A 335 6.10 -17.54 -0.40
C ASP A 335 6.38 -16.57 0.73
N SER A 336 5.40 -16.35 1.59
CA SER A 336 5.58 -15.50 2.75
C SER A 336 4.81 -16.04 3.94
N TRP A 337 5.37 -15.81 5.14
CA TRP A 337 4.73 -16.10 6.41
C TRP A 337 5.11 -15.04 7.43
N GLN A 338 4.12 -14.45 8.09
CA GLN A 338 4.32 -13.54 9.21
C GLN A 338 3.47 -13.98 10.41
N SER A 339 4.14 -14.07 11.55
CA SER A 339 3.49 -14.19 12.85
C SER A 339 3.73 -12.90 13.63
N SER A 340 2.68 -12.32 14.18
CA SER A 340 2.76 -11.10 14.97
C SER A 340 1.95 -11.20 16.25
N MET A 341 2.47 -10.60 17.31
CA MET A 341 1.80 -10.42 18.60
C MET A 341 1.70 -8.93 18.90
N THR A 342 0.53 -8.47 19.29
CA THR A 342 0.30 -7.12 19.79
C THR A 342 -0.27 -7.19 21.18
N LEU A 343 0.35 -6.49 22.11
CA LEU A 343 -0.16 -6.25 23.46
C LEU A 343 -0.52 -4.76 23.56
N THR A 344 -1.78 -4.44 23.79
CA THR A 344 -2.26 -3.08 24.08
C THR A 344 -2.71 -3.01 25.53
N HIS A 345 -2.19 -2.05 26.30
CA HIS A 345 -2.56 -1.84 27.70
C HIS A 345 -2.95 -0.39 27.95
N THR A 346 -4.20 -0.17 28.36
CA THR A 346 -4.72 1.13 28.76
C THR A 346 -4.50 1.31 30.27
N ILE A 347 -3.49 2.12 30.63
CA ILE A 347 -3.15 2.37 32.05
C ILE A 347 -4.12 3.35 32.69
N ALA A 348 -4.56 4.35 31.92
CA ALA A 348 -5.51 5.36 32.34
C ALA A 348 -6.32 5.84 31.14
N ASN A 349 -7.46 6.49 31.37
CA ASN A 349 -8.32 7.00 30.27
C ASN A 349 -7.61 7.95 29.30
N ASN A 350 -6.49 8.53 29.74
CA ASN A 350 -5.68 9.45 28.95
C ASN A 350 -4.31 8.89 28.56
N PHE A 351 -4.03 7.59 28.85
CA PHE A 351 -2.74 7.00 28.54
C PHE A 351 -2.85 5.50 28.25
N PHE A 352 -2.36 5.08 27.08
CA PHE A 352 -2.21 3.68 26.72
C PHE A 352 -0.91 3.41 25.97
N TYR A 353 -0.53 2.15 25.84
CA TYR A 353 0.62 1.71 25.06
C TYR A 353 0.38 0.39 24.35
N ASP A 354 1.08 0.20 23.25
CA ASP A 354 1.18 -1.04 22.48
C ASP A 354 2.61 -1.57 22.46
N VAL A 355 2.79 -2.87 22.56
CA VAL A 355 4.03 -3.58 22.21
C VAL A 355 3.73 -4.56 21.10
N ARG A 356 4.46 -4.49 20.01
CA ARG A 356 4.30 -5.36 18.86
C ARG A 356 5.60 -6.08 18.57
N ALA A 357 5.52 -7.39 18.43
CA ALA A 357 6.60 -8.22 17.94
C ALA A 357 6.15 -8.99 16.71
N SER A 358 6.98 -9.05 15.70
CA SER A 358 6.68 -9.88 14.54
C SER A 358 7.92 -10.60 14.00
N TYR A 359 7.68 -11.77 13.45
CA TYR A 359 8.65 -12.50 12.65
C TYR A 359 8.08 -12.71 11.26
N PHE A 360 8.73 -12.12 10.28
CA PHE A 360 8.34 -12.17 8.88
C PHE A 360 9.40 -12.91 8.06
N ASN A 361 9.01 -13.96 7.37
CA ASN A 361 9.85 -14.74 6.48
C ASN A 361 9.23 -14.76 5.09
N GLN A 362 10.04 -14.48 4.06
CA GLN A 362 9.62 -14.57 2.66
C GLN A 362 10.66 -15.21 1.80
N GLY A 363 10.22 -15.87 0.73
CA GLY A 363 11.03 -16.38 -0.37
C GLY A 363 10.57 -15.80 -1.70
N TYR A 364 11.52 -15.49 -2.55
CA TYR A 364 11.29 -15.09 -3.93
C TYR A 364 12.15 -15.92 -4.85
N TYR A 365 11.54 -16.53 -5.86
CA TYR A 365 12.19 -17.25 -6.93
C TYR A 365 11.74 -16.70 -8.27
N SER A 366 12.69 -16.44 -9.18
CA SER A 366 12.45 -16.07 -10.57
C SER A 366 13.44 -16.83 -11.47
N GLY A 367 12.95 -17.70 -12.33
CA GLY A 367 13.78 -18.51 -13.21
C GLY A 367 12.92 -19.48 -14.03
N VAL A 368 13.55 -20.25 -14.92
CA VAL A 368 12.89 -21.29 -15.70
C VAL A 368 12.89 -22.59 -14.91
N ASP A 369 14.07 -23.00 -14.44
CA ASP A 369 14.28 -24.16 -13.58
C ASP A 369 15.25 -23.81 -12.43
N LYS A 370 15.32 -24.69 -11.42
CA LYS A 370 16.29 -24.61 -10.32
C LYS A 370 17.63 -25.26 -10.63
N ASP A 371 17.70 -26.04 -11.69
CA ASP A 371 18.96 -26.62 -12.13
C ASP A 371 19.85 -25.54 -12.77
N THR A 372 20.93 -25.21 -12.08
CA THR A 372 21.88 -24.19 -12.51
C THR A 372 22.73 -24.65 -13.71
N SER A 373 22.84 -25.94 -13.98
CA SER A 373 23.61 -26.46 -15.10
C SER A 373 23.07 -25.97 -16.46
N GLU A 374 21.77 -25.82 -16.60
CA GLU A 374 21.15 -25.28 -17.81
C GLU A 374 21.50 -23.81 -18.05
N TYR A 375 21.65 -23.03 -16.98
CA TYR A 375 22.06 -21.62 -17.08
C TYR A 375 23.52 -21.47 -17.44
N LEU A 376 24.37 -22.37 -16.99
CA LEU A 376 25.81 -22.32 -17.17
C LEU A 376 26.31 -23.17 -18.37
N ALA A 377 25.41 -23.90 -19.03
CA ALA A 377 25.74 -24.65 -20.25
C ALA A 377 26.13 -23.69 -21.38
N SER A 378 27.01 -24.15 -22.26
CA SER A 378 27.47 -23.40 -23.44
C SER A 378 26.30 -22.90 -24.28
N ASN A 379 26.36 -21.63 -24.67
CA ASN A 379 25.34 -20.88 -25.42
C ASN A 379 24.67 -21.69 -26.52
N GLN A 380 23.37 -21.95 -26.35
CA GLN A 380 22.55 -22.63 -27.35
C GLN A 380 21.34 -21.72 -27.68
N PHE A 381 21.57 -20.69 -28.50
CA PHE A 381 20.52 -19.85 -29.03
C PHE A 381 20.34 -20.13 -30.51
N GLU A 382 19.19 -20.69 -30.86
CA GLU A 382 18.77 -20.89 -32.23
C GLU A 382 17.51 -20.04 -32.46
N TYR A 383 17.46 -19.38 -33.61
CA TYR A 383 16.32 -18.58 -34.01
C TYR A 383 15.57 -19.25 -35.15
N PHE A 384 14.28 -19.03 -35.26
CA PHE A 384 13.58 -19.29 -36.51
C PHE A 384 14.06 -18.27 -37.52
N GLU A 385 14.44 -18.72 -38.73
CA GLU A 385 14.69 -17.85 -39.85
C GLU A 385 13.36 -17.25 -40.27
N GLY A 386 13.14 -15.99 -40.03
CA GLY A 386 11.95 -15.24 -40.44
C GLY A 386 11.96 -14.99 -41.94
N ILE A 387 10.82 -14.62 -42.50
CA ILE A 387 10.69 -14.10 -43.87
C ILE A 387 11.22 -12.67 -43.89
N GLY A 388 12.44 -12.48 -43.50
CA GLY A 388 13.15 -11.23 -43.31
C GLY A 388 14.57 -11.51 -42.89
N THR A 389 15.39 -10.50 -42.74
CA THR A 389 16.83 -10.63 -42.50
C THR A 389 17.18 -10.71 -40.99
N GLY A 390 16.20 -10.94 -40.07
CA GLY A 390 16.37 -10.86 -38.62
C GLY A 390 16.13 -12.13 -37.83
N PHE A 391 16.78 -12.23 -36.71
CA PHE A 391 16.58 -13.25 -35.67
C PHE A 391 15.41 -12.81 -34.78
N GLU A 392 14.21 -13.34 -35.00
CA GLU A 392 13.01 -12.82 -34.36
C GLU A 392 12.51 -13.68 -33.20
N PHE A 393 12.11 -14.91 -33.50
CA PHE A 393 11.64 -15.85 -32.50
C PHE A 393 12.71 -16.87 -32.15
N TYR A 394 12.85 -17.17 -30.87
CA TYR A 394 13.72 -18.28 -30.44
C TYR A 394 13.09 -19.63 -30.80
N ARG A 395 13.88 -20.48 -31.42
CA ARG A 395 13.62 -21.92 -31.60
C ARG A 395 14.22 -22.75 -30.47
N LYS A 396 15.35 -22.30 -29.92
CA LYS A 396 16.03 -22.86 -28.77
C LYS A 396 16.73 -21.73 -28.01
N ALA A 397 16.67 -21.75 -26.70
CA ALA A 397 17.35 -20.76 -25.87
C ALA A 397 17.65 -21.36 -24.49
N ASN A 398 18.78 -20.96 -23.91
CA ASN A 398 19.05 -21.20 -22.51
C ASN A 398 18.28 -20.18 -21.65
N PRO A 399 17.97 -20.49 -20.37
CA PRO A 399 17.43 -19.54 -19.44
C PRO A 399 18.34 -18.32 -19.27
N LEU A 400 17.76 -17.10 -19.21
CA LEU A 400 18.54 -15.86 -19.16
C LEU A 400 18.84 -15.35 -17.76
N GLN A 401 18.07 -15.77 -16.76
CA GLN A 401 18.27 -15.34 -15.39
C GLN A 401 17.70 -16.34 -14.39
N LEU A 402 18.34 -16.41 -13.25
CA LEU A 402 17.88 -17.10 -12.05
C LEU A 402 18.03 -16.14 -10.85
N THR A 403 17.02 -16.04 -10.02
CA THR A 403 17.11 -15.38 -8.72
C THR A 403 16.39 -16.24 -7.70
N ASP A 404 17.06 -16.61 -6.62
CA ASP A 404 16.48 -17.29 -5.46
C ASP A 404 16.89 -16.53 -4.21
N SER A 405 15.95 -15.85 -3.57
CA SER A 405 16.21 -15.07 -2.37
C SER A 405 15.32 -15.50 -1.21
N ARG A 406 15.86 -15.33 -0.01
CA ARG A 406 15.10 -15.53 1.22
C ARG A 406 15.45 -14.46 2.23
N THR A 407 14.42 -13.81 2.75
CA THR A 407 14.57 -12.80 3.79
C THR A 407 13.79 -13.19 5.04
N ALA A 408 14.39 -13.01 6.21
CA ALA A 408 13.73 -13.15 7.49
C ALA A 408 13.96 -11.88 8.30
N THR A 409 12.89 -11.27 8.82
CA THR A 409 12.93 -10.06 9.63
C THR A 409 12.27 -10.31 10.97
N PHE A 410 13.02 -10.09 12.04
CA PHE A 410 12.45 -9.88 13.37
C PHE A 410 12.24 -8.38 13.58
N ASP A 411 11.03 -7.98 13.90
CA ASP A 411 10.64 -6.59 14.13
C ASP A 411 9.99 -6.48 15.52
N LEU A 412 10.55 -5.61 16.36
CA LEU A 412 10.02 -5.25 17.67
C LEU A 412 9.72 -3.76 17.65
N LYS A 413 8.48 -3.42 17.76
CA LYS A 413 8.02 -2.02 17.81
C LYS A 413 7.22 -1.81 19.06
N ALA A 414 7.44 -0.71 19.54
CA ALA A 414 6.97 -0.35 20.78
C ALA A 414 6.52 1.15 20.74
N ASP A 415 5.13 1.59 20.96
CA ASP A 415 4.51 2.96 20.74
C ASP A 415 3.55 3.43 21.88
N ALA A 416 3.45 4.75 22.39
CA ALA A 416 2.50 5.29 23.36
C ALA A 416 1.75 6.53 22.94
N VAL A 417 0.57 6.65 23.49
CA VAL A 417 -0.25 7.85 23.40
C VAL A 417 -0.54 8.36 24.80
N TRP A 418 -0.27 9.63 24.97
CA TRP A 418 -0.59 10.37 26.19
C TRP A 418 -1.40 11.61 25.84
N GLN A 419 -2.68 11.62 26.21
CA GLN A 419 -3.52 12.81 26.14
C GLN A 419 -3.24 13.70 27.35
N LEU A 420 -2.46 14.76 27.16
CA LEU A 420 -2.13 15.71 28.19
C LEU A 420 -3.16 16.86 28.19
N GLY A 421 -4.14 16.76 29.08
CA GLY A 421 -5.31 17.63 29.08
C GLY A 421 -6.19 17.44 27.85
N SER A 422 -6.98 18.45 27.47
CA SER A 422 -7.87 18.38 26.30
C SER A 422 -7.21 18.78 24.99
N LYS A 423 -5.97 19.30 25.02
CA LYS A 423 -5.36 19.96 23.87
C LYS A 423 -4.18 19.19 23.26
N ASN A 424 -3.36 18.52 24.04
CA ASN A 424 -2.12 17.90 23.58
C ASN A 424 -2.25 16.39 23.54
N GLU A 425 -1.98 15.80 22.40
CA GLU A 425 -1.81 14.37 22.22
C GLU A 425 -0.35 14.08 21.88
N ILE A 426 0.39 13.58 22.88
CA ILE A 426 1.79 13.25 22.75
C ILE A 426 1.89 11.78 22.33
N LYS A 427 2.55 11.52 21.19
CA LYS A 427 2.93 10.19 20.73
C LYS A 427 4.45 10.06 20.76
N PHE A 428 4.99 8.93 21.20
CA PHE A 428 6.41 8.63 21.12
C PHE A 428 6.64 7.12 21.03
N GLY A 429 7.77 6.71 20.48
CA GLY A 429 8.03 5.29 20.29
C GLY A 429 9.42 4.93 19.82
N ALA A 430 9.68 3.62 19.77
CA ALA A 430 10.91 3.04 19.29
C ALA A 430 10.66 1.75 18.51
N ALA A 431 11.56 1.43 17.58
CA ALA A 431 11.53 0.21 16.79
C ALA A 431 12.94 -0.37 16.67
N PHE A 432 13.01 -1.69 16.63
CA PHE A 432 14.21 -2.47 16.35
C PHE A 432 13.87 -3.52 15.30
N LYS A 433 14.67 -3.59 14.23
CA LYS A 433 14.58 -4.65 13.22
C LYS A 433 15.92 -5.34 13.05
N LYS A 434 15.89 -6.66 12.96
CA LYS A 434 17.02 -7.47 12.56
C LYS A 434 16.63 -8.32 11.37
N HIS A 435 17.45 -8.25 10.32
CA HIS A 435 17.25 -8.99 9.08
C HIS A 435 18.24 -10.15 8.97
N LYS A 436 17.83 -11.20 8.29
CA LYS A 436 18.70 -12.23 7.73
C LYS A 436 18.35 -12.37 6.26
N LEU A 437 19.29 -11.97 5.40
CA LEU A 437 19.09 -11.82 3.96
C LEU A 437 19.99 -12.82 3.24
N ARG A 438 19.41 -13.61 2.34
CA ARG A 438 20.14 -14.48 1.43
C ARG A 438 19.72 -14.18 0.00
N LEU A 439 20.69 -14.07 -0.88
CA LEU A 439 20.51 -13.98 -2.33
C LEU A 439 21.40 -15.00 -3.02
N PHE A 440 20.83 -15.73 -3.97
CA PHE A 440 21.54 -16.42 -5.02
C PHE A 440 20.97 -15.96 -6.36
N SER A 441 21.81 -15.46 -7.26
CA SER A 441 21.34 -15.05 -8.59
C SER A 441 22.38 -15.36 -9.66
N ILE A 442 21.88 -15.70 -10.86
CA ILE A 442 22.66 -15.82 -12.10
C ILE A 442 22.00 -14.87 -13.09
N PHE A 443 22.79 -13.98 -13.65
CA PHE A 443 22.33 -13.04 -14.66
C PHE A 443 23.20 -13.12 -15.93
N ASP A 444 22.56 -13.04 -17.08
CA ASP A 444 23.15 -13.12 -18.42
C ASP A 444 24.15 -14.28 -18.60
N PRO A 445 23.70 -15.53 -18.45
CA PRO A 445 24.52 -16.72 -18.57
C PRO A 445 25.07 -16.96 -19.99
N LYS A 446 24.64 -16.15 -20.99
CA LYS A 446 25.16 -16.16 -22.36
C LYS A 446 26.65 -15.84 -22.45
N ARG A 447 27.23 -15.26 -21.41
CA ARG A 447 28.61 -14.78 -21.42
C ARG A 447 29.58 -15.87 -20.98
N THR A 448 30.80 -15.76 -21.43
CA THR A 448 31.90 -16.68 -21.05
C THR A 448 32.11 -16.69 -19.52
N PHE A 449 31.76 -15.58 -18.85
CA PHE A 449 31.75 -15.40 -17.40
C PHE A 449 30.40 -14.84 -17.02
N PRO A 450 29.42 -15.70 -16.60
CA PRO A 450 28.11 -15.22 -16.14
C PRO A 450 28.25 -14.45 -14.82
N TYR A 451 27.36 -13.50 -14.62
CA TYR A 451 27.28 -12.76 -13.37
C TYR A 451 26.56 -13.62 -12.32
N ILE A 452 27.26 -13.98 -11.24
CA ILE A 452 26.74 -14.82 -10.15
C ILE A 452 26.87 -14.06 -8.82
N ASP A 453 25.77 -13.90 -8.12
CA ASP A 453 25.73 -13.42 -6.73
C ASP A 453 25.32 -14.56 -5.80
N ASP A 454 26.07 -14.76 -4.72
CA ASP A 454 25.70 -15.67 -3.62
C ASP A 454 26.20 -15.09 -2.30
N TYR A 455 25.26 -14.58 -1.48
CA TYR A 455 25.60 -14.03 -0.18
C TYR A 455 24.53 -14.21 0.88
N THR A 456 24.96 -14.13 2.14
CA THR A 456 24.10 -14.06 3.32
C THR A 456 24.61 -12.96 4.24
N THR A 457 23.71 -12.07 4.71
CA THR A 457 24.06 -10.92 5.56
C THR A 457 22.99 -10.69 6.61
N GLU A 458 23.37 -10.01 7.74
CA GLU A 458 22.49 -9.77 8.88
C GLU A 458 22.51 -8.28 9.31
N PRO A 459 21.98 -7.36 8.50
CA PRO A 459 21.86 -5.96 8.88
C PRO A 459 20.80 -5.74 9.96
N PHE A 460 20.88 -4.58 10.66
CA PHE A 460 19.86 -4.19 11.63
C PHE A 460 19.56 -2.70 11.58
N GLU A 461 18.35 -2.35 12.02
CA GLU A 461 17.83 -0.98 12.06
C GLU A 461 17.29 -0.65 13.45
N LEU A 462 17.46 0.62 13.85
CA LEU A 462 16.85 1.20 15.04
C LEU A 462 16.11 2.47 14.65
N ALA A 463 15.01 2.77 15.30
CA ALA A 463 14.32 4.03 15.14
C ALA A 463 13.71 4.50 16.45
N GLY A 464 13.61 5.82 16.63
CA GLY A 464 12.90 6.45 17.72
C GLY A 464 12.18 7.70 17.24
N TYR A 465 11.04 8.02 17.83
CA TYR A 465 10.30 9.24 17.46
C TYR A 465 9.55 9.84 18.65
N ALA A 466 9.27 11.13 18.53
CA ALA A 466 8.34 11.86 19.39
C ALA A 466 7.51 12.83 18.56
N GLN A 467 6.25 13.00 18.92
CA GLN A 467 5.28 13.83 18.22
C GLN A 467 4.30 14.44 19.21
N ASP A 468 3.93 15.70 19.01
CA ASP A 468 2.84 16.37 19.74
C ASP A 468 1.82 16.93 18.77
N LYS A 469 0.57 16.51 18.91
CA LYS A 469 -0.59 17.05 18.21
C LYS A 469 -1.35 17.99 19.13
N ILE A 470 -1.25 19.29 18.86
CA ILE A 470 -1.85 20.38 19.65
C ILE A 470 -3.17 20.77 19.01
N GLU A 471 -4.27 20.41 19.64
CA GLU A 471 -5.65 20.69 19.15
C GLU A 471 -6.21 21.93 19.86
N LEU A 472 -6.19 23.07 19.16
CA LEU A 472 -6.83 24.31 19.59
C LEU A 472 -8.16 24.51 18.82
N PRO A 473 -9.10 25.35 19.28
CA PRO A 473 -10.39 25.50 18.62
C PRO A 473 -10.34 25.90 17.14
N TYR A 474 -9.34 26.70 16.75
CA TYR A 474 -9.18 27.19 15.38
C TYR A 474 -7.86 26.81 14.72
N LEU A 475 -7.04 26.00 15.40
CA LEU A 475 -5.71 25.63 14.90
C LEU A 475 -5.31 24.26 15.44
N VAL A 476 -4.95 23.36 14.56
CA VAL A 476 -4.30 22.10 14.92
C VAL A 476 -2.86 22.14 14.42
N ILE A 477 -1.92 21.89 15.31
CA ILE A 477 -0.49 21.84 15.00
C ILE A 477 0.02 20.44 15.33
N ASN A 478 0.71 19.82 14.40
CA ASN A 478 1.34 18.52 14.56
C ASN A 478 2.85 18.68 14.37
N LEU A 479 3.62 18.46 15.43
CA LEU A 479 5.07 18.58 15.45
C LEU A 479 5.68 17.20 15.71
N GLY A 480 6.51 16.73 14.82
CA GLY A 480 7.13 15.42 14.94
C GLY A 480 8.63 15.45 14.68
N LEU A 481 9.36 14.61 15.38
CA LEU A 481 10.78 14.37 15.17
C LEU A 481 11.04 12.86 15.21
N ARG A 482 11.75 12.36 14.21
CA ARG A 482 12.14 10.95 14.11
C ARG A 482 13.64 10.83 13.89
N TYR A 483 14.23 9.87 14.56
CA TYR A 483 15.62 9.44 14.38
C TYR A 483 15.63 8.00 13.87
N ASP A 484 16.34 7.75 12.78
CA ASP A 484 16.55 6.42 12.19
C ASP A 484 18.04 6.12 12.16
N TYR A 485 18.39 4.86 12.43
CA TYR A 485 19.77 4.34 12.44
C TYR A 485 19.77 2.98 11.71
N VAL A 486 20.72 2.80 10.81
CA VAL A 486 20.94 1.55 10.08
C VAL A 486 22.42 1.13 10.13
N ASN A 487 22.63 -0.18 10.26
CA ASN A 487 23.95 -0.78 10.16
C ASN A 487 23.88 -2.02 9.26
N ALA A 488 24.58 -1.97 8.14
CA ALA A 488 24.68 -3.09 7.20
C ALA A 488 25.46 -4.29 7.78
N ASN A 489 26.22 -4.10 8.87
CA ASN A 489 26.93 -5.11 9.63
C ASN A 489 27.86 -6.00 8.76
N VAL A 490 28.63 -5.36 7.89
CA VAL A 490 29.52 -6.02 6.92
C VAL A 490 30.88 -5.32 6.84
N GLU A 491 31.89 -6.06 6.45
CA GLU A 491 33.17 -5.53 5.96
C GLU A 491 33.16 -5.57 4.42
N PHE A 492 33.74 -4.55 3.80
CA PHE A 492 33.75 -4.44 2.33
C PHE A 492 35.05 -3.79 1.85
N ARG A 493 35.35 -3.93 0.55
CA ARG A 493 36.48 -3.21 -0.08
C ARG A 493 36.08 -1.79 -0.41
N ASP A 494 36.76 -0.81 0.17
CA ASP A 494 36.57 0.61 -0.17
C ASP A 494 36.97 0.88 -1.64
N ASN A 495 38.02 0.24 -2.12
CA ASN A 495 38.38 0.16 -3.53
C ASN A 495 38.16 -1.27 -4.05
N PRO A 496 37.22 -1.51 -4.96
CA PRO A 496 36.92 -2.85 -5.50
C PRO A 496 38.13 -3.55 -6.14
N LEU A 497 39.10 -2.78 -6.67
CA LEU A 497 40.30 -3.30 -7.33
C LEU A 497 41.41 -3.66 -6.36
N ASP A 498 41.39 -3.23 -5.09
CA ASP A 498 42.39 -3.50 -4.07
C ASP A 498 41.86 -4.46 -3.01
N SER A 499 42.35 -5.71 -3.04
CA SER A 499 41.98 -6.74 -2.07
C SER A 499 42.36 -6.38 -0.61
N ASN A 500 43.26 -5.45 -0.40
CA ASN A 500 43.73 -5.02 0.94
C ASN A 500 42.94 -3.84 1.49
N SER A 501 42.03 -3.25 0.71
CA SER A 501 41.26 -2.06 1.10
C SER A 501 40.00 -2.40 1.95
N ILE A 502 40.07 -3.51 2.73
CA ILE A 502 38.93 -3.97 3.54
C ILE A 502 38.71 -3.03 4.72
N ILE A 503 37.51 -2.48 4.80
CA ILE A 503 37.06 -1.63 5.91
C ILE A 503 35.72 -2.11 6.45
N LYS A 504 35.46 -1.82 7.72
CA LYS A 504 34.14 -2.04 8.32
C LYS A 504 33.19 -0.91 7.94
N VAL A 505 31.99 -1.26 7.51
CA VAL A 505 30.96 -0.24 7.19
C VAL A 505 30.65 0.62 8.40
N LYS A 506 30.56 1.93 8.20
CA LYS A 506 30.05 2.85 9.20
C LYS A 506 28.54 2.84 9.21
N SER A 507 27.96 2.86 10.40
CA SER A 507 26.51 3.05 10.56
C SER A 507 26.05 4.40 10.01
N ARG A 508 24.81 4.45 9.54
CA ARG A 508 24.15 5.68 9.08
C ARG A 508 23.04 6.07 10.03
N SER A 509 22.83 7.37 10.16
CA SER A 509 21.71 7.88 10.94
C SER A 509 21.12 9.14 10.32
N GLN A 510 19.82 9.33 10.45
CA GLN A 510 19.04 10.45 9.92
C GLN A 510 18.12 11.04 10.98
N LEU A 511 17.87 12.33 10.88
CA LEU A 511 16.90 13.06 11.69
C LEU A 511 15.83 13.66 10.77
N SER A 512 14.56 13.35 11.03
CA SER A 512 13.41 13.68 10.19
C SER A 512 12.44 14.60 10.94
N PRO A 513 12.57 15.93 10.84
CA PRO A 513 11.57 16.86 11.37
C PRO A 513 10.33 16.89 10.46
N ARG A 514 9.14 16.99 11.09
CA ARG A 514 7.85 17.08 10.42
C ARG A 514 6.96 18.08 11.11
N VAL A 515 6.27 18.89 10.31
CA VAL A 515 5.35 19.92 10.80
C VAL A 515 4.08 19.87 9.95
N GLY A 516 2.96 19.83 10.61
CA GLY A 516 1.67 19.93 9.97
C GLY A 516 0.80 20.94 10.70
N ILE A 517 0.04 21.75 9.96
CA ILE A 517 -0.87 22.76 10.48
C ILE A 517 -2.22 22.60 9.79
N ALA A 518 -3.30 22.57 10.56
CA ALA A 518 -4.64 22.64 10.01
C ALA A 518 -5.40 23.79 10.65
N HIS A 519 -6.07 24.60 9.84
CA HIS A 519 -6.89 25.70 10.27
C HIS A 519 -8.34 25.47 9.84
N PRO A 520 -9.24 25.06 10.76
CA PRO A 520 -10.66 25.03 10.51
C PRO A 520 -11.20 26.46 10.36
N ILE A 521 -11.45 26.88 9.12
CA ILE A 521 -12.01 28.21 8.81
C ILE A 521 -13.48 28.25 9.25
N SER A 522 -14.16 27.13 9.12
CA SER A 522 -15.56 26.95 9.58
C SER A 522 -15.78 25.46 9.90
N ASP A 523 -16.99 25.11 10.35
CA ASP A 523 -17.37 23.72 10.56
C ASP A 523 -17.32 22.86 9.29
N ARG A 524 -17.39 23.50 8.12
CA ARG A 524 -17.43 22.87 6.79
C ARG A 524 -16.21 23.15 5.91
N THR A 525 -15.21 23.90 6.41
CA THR A 525 -14.06 24.29 5.61
C THR A 525 -12.78 24.21 6.43
N LYS A 526 -11.79 23.53 5.92
CA LYS A 526 -10.46 23.40 6.51
C LYS A 526 -9.39 23.74 5.50
N LEU A 527 -8.39 24.51 5.91
CA LEU A 527 -7.12 24.68 5.23
C LEU A 527 -6.04 23.89 5.96
N HIS A 528 -5.13 23.24 5.24
CA HIS A 528 -3.98 22.62 5.86
C HIS A 528 -2.69 22.92 5.09
N PHE A 529 -1.59 22.91 5.84
CA PHE A 529 -0.23 22.98 5.34
C PHE A 529 0.61 21.92 6.03
N SER A 530 1.48 21.25 5.29
CA SER A 530 2.43 20.35 5.89
C SER A 530 3.82 20.43 5.21
N TYR A 531 4.83 20.18 6.04
CA TYR A 531 6.24 20.16 5.66
C TYR A 531 6.95 19.00 6.37
N GLY A 532 7.83 18.28 5.68
CA GLY A 532 8.59 17.21 6.32
C GLY A 532 9.78 16.72 5.53
N HIS A 533 10.74 16.18 6.28
CA HIS A 533 11.86 15.42 5.75
C HIS A 533 11.56 13.93 5.88
N PHE A 534 11.74 13.22 4.77
CA PHE A 534 11.51 11.77 4.70
C PHE A 534 12.78 11.11 4.18
N PHE A 535 13.14 10.00 4.79
CA PHE A 535 14.31 9.22 4.43
C PHE A 535 13.90 7.77 4.17
N GLN A 536 14.61 7.15 3.23
CA GLN A 536 14.50 5.73 2.97
C GLN A 536 15.90 5.14 2.83
N ASN A 537 16.16 4.09 3.59
CA ASN A 537 17.38 3.30 3.41
C ASN A 537 17.38 2.64 2.03
N PRO A 538 18.53 2.48 1.38
CA PRO A 538 18.65 1.67 0.18
C PRO A 538 18.12 0.25 0.40
N ASP A 539 17.45 -0.33 -0.60
CA ASP A 539 17.18 -1.77 -0.59
C ASP A 539 18.51 -2.52 -0.49
N PHE A 540 18.57 -3.52 0.38
CA PHE A 540 19.86 -4.14 0.73
C PHE A 540 20.58 -4.82 -0.44
N GLN A 541 19.89 -5.14 -1.54
CA GLN A 541 20.55 -5.62 -2.76
C GLN A 541 21.62 -4.65 -3.28
N TYR A 542 21.37 -3.33 -3.24
CA TYR A 542 22.31 -2.32 -3.73
C TYR A 542 23.56 -2.15 -2.84
N LEU A 543 23.50 -2.66 -1.61
CA LEU A 543 24.64 -2.66 -0.70
C LEU A 543 25.56 -3.87 -0.91
N PHE A 544 25.02 -5.01 -1.35
CA PHE A 544 25.73 -6.28 -1.28
C PHE A 544 25.96 -6.95 -2.63
N GLU A 545 25.50 -6.38 -3.74
CA GLU A 545 25.67 -6.93 -5.08
C GLU A 545 27.15 -7.12 -5.42
N ASN A 546 27.53 -8.27 -5.99
CA ASN A 546 28.91 -8.68 -6.33
C ASN A 546 29.89 -8.48 -5.17
N ASN A 547 29.50 -8.88 -3.97
CA ASN A 547 30.34 -8.73 -2.77
C ASN A 547 31.61 -9.61 -2.79
N GLN A 548 31.73 -10.49 -3.76
CA GLN A 548 32.94 -11.29 -4.04
C GLN A 548 33.95 -10.53 -4.88
N TYR A 549 33.58 -9.36 -5.42
CA TYR A 549 34.42 -8.51 -6.27
C TYR A 549 34.90 -9.21 -7.52
N ASP A 550 34.05 -9.98 -8.21
CA ASP A 550 34.38 -10.61 -9.47
C ASP A 550 34.49 -9.55 -10.59
N LEU A 551 35.71 -9.40 -11.09
CA LEU A 551 36.09 -8.50 -12.19
C LEU A 551 36.07 -9.20 -13.56
N ASN A 552 35.87 -10.53 -13.61
CA ASN A 552 35.92 -11.28 -14.87
C ASN A 552 34.60 -11.14 -15.65
N VAL A 553 33.54 -10.68 -15.00
CA VAL A 553 32.28 -10.36 -15.69
C VAL A 553 32.45 -9.12 -16.57
N ARG A 554 31.77 -9.09 -17.71
CA ARG A 554 31.75 -7.89 -18.54
C ARG A 554 30.97 -6.80 -17.82
N GLU A 555 31.58 -5.61 -17.67
CA GLU A 555 30.97 -4.46 -17.00
C GLU A 555 30.59 -4.78 -15.53
N PRO A 556 31.57 -5.07 -14.64
CA PRO A 556 31.27 -5.43 -13.25
C PRO A 556 30.51 -4.30 -12.54
N LEU A 557 29.41 -4.64 -11.89
CA LEU A 557 28.63 -3.75 -11.03
C LEU A 557 28.78 -4.23 -9.59
N PHE A 558 29.20 -3.33 -8.71
CA PHE A 558 29.40 -3.63 -7.29
C PHE A 558 28.39 -2.90 -6.42
N GLY A 559 27.88 -3.60 -5.40
CA GLY A 559 27.17 -3.02 -4.29
C GLY A 559 28.09 -2.07 -3.48
N GLN A 560 27.46 -1.08 -2.85
CA GLN A 560 28.17 -0.12 -2.03
C GLN A 560 27.57 -0.05 -0.62
N PRO A 561 28.14 -0.78 0.35
CA PRO A 561 27.61 -0.81 1.73
C PRO A 561 27.63 0.54 2.43
N SER A 562 28.37 1.51 1.90
CA SER A 562 28.47 2.88 2.43
C SER A 562 27.44 3.86 1.83
N LEU A 563 26.48 3.40 1.03
CA LEU A 563 25.38 4.25 0.53
C LEU A 563 24.62 4.92 1.67
N ASP A 564 24.33 6.20 1.51
CA ASP A 564 23.48 6.96 2.43
C ASP A 564 21.99 6.72 2.15
N ALA A 565 21.13 7.09 3.09
CA ALA A 565 19.71 7.08 2.86
C ALA A 565 19.29 8.13 1.83
N GLN A 566 18.37 7.75 0.96
CA GLN A 566 17.71 8.64 0.01
C GLN A 566 16.81 9.61 0.79
N ARG A 567 16.63 10.84 0.31
CA ARG A 567 15.91 11.89 1.03
C ARG A 567 14.88 12.60 0.14
N THR A 568 13.71 12.83 0.70
CA THR A 568 12.66 13.71 0.14
C THR A 568 12.35 14.84 1.13
N ILE A 569 12.29 16.07 0.63
CA ILE A 569 11.65 17.21 1.31
C ILE A 569 10.31 17.43 0.63
N SER A 570 9.24 17.37 1.41
CA SER A 570 7.88 17.49 0.90
C SER A 570 7.16 18.69 1.48
N TYR A 571 6.44 19.41 0.63
CA TYR A 571 5.56 20.53 0.95
C TYR A 571 4.16 20.22 0.43
N GLU A 572 3.15 20.53 1.22
CA GLU A 572 1.75 20.32 0.85
C GLU A 572 0.89 21.46 1.37
N VAL A 573 -0.04 21.92 0.53
CA VAL A 573 -1.10 22.85 0.91
C VAL A 573 -2.41 22.30 0.36
N GLY A 574 -3.45 22.25 1.19
CA GLY A 574 -4.74 21.77 0.74
C GLY A 574 -5.91 22.47 1.42
N ILE A 575 -7.01 22.49 0.72
CA ILE A 575 -8.32 22.98 1.21
C ILE A 575 -9.34 21.85 1.09
N ALA A 576 -10.10 21.62 2.15
CA ALA A 576 -11.22 20.72 2.16
C ALA A 576 -12.51 21.53 2.46
N HIS A 577 -13.54 21.34 1.63
CA HIS A 577 -14.84 22.01 1.79
C HIS A 577 -16.00 21.02 1.68
N GLN A 578 -16.88 21.03 2.66
CA GLN A 578 -18.11 20.25 2.72
C GLN A 578 -19.29 21.12 2.27
N PHE A 579 -19.76 20.89 1.05
CA PHE A 579 -20.92 21.65 0.51
C PHE A 579 -22.22 21.28 1.21
N THR A 580 -22.40 19.99 1.47
CA THR A 580 -23.56 19.43 2.19
C THR A 580 -23.08 18.32 3.12
N ASP A 581 -23.94 17.79 3.97
CA ASP A 581 -23.59 16.65 4.84
C ASP A 581 -23.21 15.36 4.07
N ARG A 582 -23.31 15.41 2.74
CA ARG A 582 -23.08 14.27 1.84
C ARG A 582 -22.08 14.51 0.73
N ILE A 583 -21.65 15.75 0.50
CA ILE A 583 -20.75 16.12 -0.60
C ILE A 583 -19.58 16.93 -0.04
N ALA A 584 -18.38 16.43 -0.24
CA ALA A 584 -17.15 17.13 0.12
C ALA A 584 -16.17 17.16 -1.06
N LEU A 585 -15.44 18.27 -1.15
CA LEU A 585 -14.37 18.49 -2.12
C LEU A 585 -13.06 18.70 -1.35
N ASN A 586 -12.02 17.99 -1.77
CA ASN A 586 -10.64 18.21 -1.32
C ASN A 586 -9.80 18.63 -2.52
N VAL A 587 -9.02 19.67 -2.36
CA VAL A 587 -8.04 20.14 -3.36
C VAL A 587 -6.72 20.28 -2.64
N THR A 588 -5.69 19.58 -3.14
CA THR A 588 -4.36 19.56 -2.54
C THR A 588 -3.30 19.81 -3.61
N THR A 589 -2.36 20.71 -3.34
CA THR A 589 -1.17 20.92 -4.14
C THR A 589 0.05 20.45 -3.35
N TYR A 590 1.01 19.86 -4.04
CA TYR A 590 2.24 19.39 -3.42
C TYR A 590 3.47 19.64 -4.29
N TYR A 591 4.60 19.77 -3.60
CA TYR A 591 5.93 19.85 -4.18
C TYR A 591 6.87 18.93 -3.40
N ARG A 592 7.67 18.15 -4.11
CA ARG A 592 8.65 17.22 -3.55
C ARG A 592 10.00 17.43 -4.21
N ASP A 593 11.02 17.59 -3.39
CA ASP A 593 12.41 17.65 -3.79
C ASP A 593 13.14 16.42 -3.27
N ILE A 594 13.62 15.58 -4.19
CA ILE A 594 14.20 14.27 -3.91
C ILE A 594 15.67 14.31 -4.28
N THR A 595 16.54 13.96 -3.32
CA THR A 595 17.99 13.98 -3.48
C THR A 595 18.62 12.71 -2.95
N GLY A 596 19.79 12.36 -3.47
CA GLY A 596 20.53 11.17 -3.08
C GLY A 596 19.83 9.87 -3.47
N LEU A 597 19.00 9.89 -4.54
CA LEU A 597 18.48 8.66 -5.12
C LEU A 597 19.65 7.79 -5.61
N ILE A 598 19.46 6.49 -5.51
CA ILE A 598 20.47 5.53 -5.97
C ILE A 598 20.48 5.53 -7.49
N GLY A 599 21.67 5.65 -8.02
CA GLY A 599 22.03 5.48 -9.42
C GLY A 599 23.31 4.67 -9.54
N THR A 600 23.87 4.62 -10.73
CA THR A 600 25.14 3.91 -11.01
C THR A 600 26.13 4.85 -11.67
N ARG A 601 27.40 4.73 -11.26
CA ARG A 601 28.51 5.50 -11.85
C ARG A 601 29.56 4.54 -12.38
N TYR A 602 30.01 4.76 -13.62
CA TYR A 602 31.08 4.01 -14.25
C TYR A 602 32.44 4.62 -13.93
N TYR A 603 33.38 3.79 -13.51
CA TYR A 603 34.78 4.12 -13.24
C TYR A 603 35.69 3.41 -14.24
N PHE A 604 36.73 4.11 -14.71
CA PHE A 604 37.69 3.57 -15.68
C PHE A 604 39.13 3.89 -15.28
N PRO A 605 39.59 3.44 -14.10
CA PRO A 605 40.91 3.70 -13.62
C PRO A 605 41.99 2.94 -14.43
N TYR A 606 43.21 3.50 -14.45
CA TYR A 606 44.39 2.85 -14.98
C TYR A 606 45.12 2.13 -13.86
N VAL A 607 45.13 0.77 -13.87
CA VAL A 607 45.72 -0.07 -12.83
C VAL A 607 46.58 -1.15 -13.49
N ASP A 608 47.80 -1.38 -12.99
CA ASP A 608 48.72 -2.42 -13.48
C ASP A 608 48.94 -2.40 -14.99
N GLY A 609 49.09 -1.19 -15.56
CA GLY A 609 49.40 -1.05 -17.00
C GLY A 609 48.21 -1.20 -17.94
N ARG A 610 46.97 -1.33 -17.43
CA ARG A 610 45.73 -1.42 -18.24
C ARG A 610 44.62 -0.61 -17.63
N PHE A 611 43.66 -0.21 -18.47
CA PHE A 611 42.40 0.34 -18.04
C PHE A 611 41.45 -0.78 -17.59
N THR A 612 40.86 -0.63 -16.38
CA THR A 612 39.96 -1.60 -15.80
C THR A 612 38.65 -0.87 -15.46
N GLY A 613 37.60 -1.15 -16.26
CA GLY A 613 36.29 -0.53 -16.04
C GLY A 613 35.45 -1.28 -15.02
N TYR A 614 34.76 -0.57 -14.15
CA TYR A 614 33.73 -1.13 -13.26
C TYR A 614 32.69 -0.06 -12.91
N THR A 615 31.55 -0.50 -12.42
CA THR A 615 30.44 0.38 -12.00
C THR A 615 30.14 0.20 -10.52
N LEU A 616 29.81 1.31 -9.83
CA LEU A 616 29.36 1.30 -8.44
C LEU A 616 27.97 1.91 -8.33
N TYR A 617 27.19 1.48 -7.34
CA TYR A 617 26.03 2.23 -6.89
C TYR A 617 26.46 3.49 -6.12
N VAL A 618 25.77 4.61 -6.37
CA VAL A 618 26.08 5.93 -5.80
C VAL A 618 24.80 6.69 -5.48
N ASN A 619 24.83 7.65 -4.54
CA ASN A 619 23.70 8.51 -4.17
C ASN A 619 23.70 9.81 -4.99
N GLU A 620 23.56 9.76 -6.29
CA GLU A 620 23.74 10.93 -7.18
C GLU A 620 22.49 11.32 -7.96
N ASP A 621 21.52 10.42 -8.07
CA ASP A 621 20.28 10.71 -8.74
C ASP A 621 19.41 11.69 -7.92
N TYR A 622 18.59 12.45 -8.63
CA TYR A 622 17.66 13.40 -8.05
C TYR A 622 16.37 13.50 -8.87
N ALA A 623 15.29 13.92 -8.21
CA ALA A 623 14.01 14.13 -8.87
C ALA A 623 13.25 15.31 -8.26
N ASN A 624 12.40 15.91 -9.07
CA ASN A 624 11.52 16.99 -8.69
C ASN A 624 10.09 16.67 -9.13
N ILE A 625 9.16 16.72 -8.20
CA ILE A 625 7.78 16.33 -8.45
C ILE A 625 6.84 17.41 -7.95
N LYS A 626 5.87 17.77 -8.76
CA LYS A 626 4.82 18.74 -8.41
C LYS A 626 3.49 18.29 -8.93
N GLY A 627 2.42 18.55 -8.18
CA GLY A 627 1.10 18.13 -8.60
C GLY A 627 -0.04 18.84 -7.90
N LEU A 628 -1.21 18.61 -8.47
CA LEU A 628 -2.51 19.03 -7.98
C LEU A 628 -3.41 17.79 -7.91
N GLU A 629 -4.02 17.57 -6.78
CA GLU A 629 -5.01 16.52 -6.53
C GLU A 629 -6.37 17.17 -6.23
N VAL A 630 -7.41 16.64 -6.85
CA VAL A 630 -8.80 17.01 -6.59
C VAL A 630 -9.56 15.74 -6.29
N SER A 631 -10.25 15.66 -5.16
CA SER A 631 -11.19 14.59 -4.86
C SER A 631 -12.56 15.16 -4.49
N LEU A 632 -13.59 14.63 -5.12
CA LEU A 632 -14.99 14.88 -4.80
C LEU A 632 -15.58 13.59 -4.25
N ASP A 633 -16.02 13.62 -3.01
CA ASP A 633 -16.62 12.49 -2.32
C ASP A 633 -18.11 12.71 -2.12
N VAL A 634 -18.91 11.71 -2.50
CA VAL A 634 -20.36 11.69 -2.32
C VAL A 634 -20.72 10.53 -1.40
N ARG A 635 -21.03 10.86 -0.14
CA ARG A 635 -21.52 9.90 0.83
C ARG A 635 -22.91 9.41 0.42
N ARG A 636 -23.23 8.19 0.80
CA ARG A 636 -24.53 7.58 0.49
C ARG A 636 -25.70 8.53 0.77
N SER A 637 -26.40 8.90 -0.30
CA SER A 637 -27.63 9.65 -0.30
C SER A 637 -28.73 8.69 -0.73
N LYS A 638 -29.52 8.15 0.19
CA LYS A 638 -30.54 7.13 -0.09
C LYS A 638 -30.01 5.96 -0.95
N ASN A 639 -29.86 6.16 -2.26
CA ASN A 639 -29.56 5.15 -3.25
C ASN A 639 -28.14 5.26 -3.84
N PHE A 640 -27.50 6.43 -3.85
CA PHE A 640 -26.23 6.68 -4.53
C PHE A 640 -25.10 7.04 -3.57
N SER A 641 -23.92 6.46 -3.82
CA SER A 641 -22.64 6.88 -3.24
C SER A 641 -21.55 6.79 -4.30
N GLY A 642 -20.50 7.62 -4.17
CA GLY A 642 -19.41 7.56 -5.14
C GLY A 642 -18.31 8.59 -4.87
N GLY A 643 -17.32 8.61 -5.73
CA GLY A 643 -16.21 9.55 -5.68
C GLY A 643 -15.62 9.78 -7.07
N LEU A 644 -14.98 10.94 -7.18
CA LEU A 644 -14.24 11.32 -8.38
C LEU A 644 -12.88 11.84 -7.93
N THR A 645 -11.80 11.35 -8.53
CA THR A 645 -10.46 11.86 -8.29
C THR A 645 -9.83 12.31 -9.60
N TYR A 646 -9.15 13.45 -9.54
CA TYR A 646 -8.33 13.94 -10.62
C TYR A 646 -6.95 14.30 -10.09
N THR A 647 -5.91 13.83 -10.75
CA THR A 647 -4.52 14.14 -10.45
C THR A 647 -3.86 14.75 -11.67
N TYR A 648 -3.29 15.93 -11.48
CA TYR A 648 -2.29 16.51 -12.37
C TYR A 648 -0.93 16.38 -11.70
N SER A 649 0.03 15.71 -12.33
CA SER A 649 1.37 15.51 -11.76
C SER A 649 2.43 15.59 -12.84
N VAL A 650 3.56 16.21 -12.48
CA VAL A 650 4.77 16.28 -13.31
C VAL A 650 5.92 15.72 -12.49
N ALA A 651 6.36 14.51 -12.82
CA ALA A 651 7.51 13.85 -12.21
C ALA A 651 8.70 13.88 -13.18
N LYS A 652 9.75 14.60 -12.78
CA LYS A 652 11.00 14.68 -13.54
C LYS A 652 12.19 14.30 -12.67
N GLY A 653 13.17 13.61 -13.26
CA GLY A 653 14.37 13.17 -12.55
C GLY A 653 15.54 12.94 -13.50
N SER A 654 16.70 12.63 -12.94
CA SER A 654 17.91 12.21 -13.66
C SER A 654 17.85 10.75 -14.10
N ALA A 655 17.10 9.89 -13.35
CA ALA A 655 16.87 8.49 -13.69
C ALA A 655 15.53 7.97 -13.12
N SER A 656 14.85 7.11 -13.88
CA SER A 656 13.57 6.48 -13.49
C SER A 656 13.78 5.25 -12.59
N SER A 657 14.98 4.63 -12.66
CA SER A 657 15.37 3.46 -11.85
C SER A 657 16.86 3.51 -11.51
N GLU A 658 17.26 2.70 -10.56
CA GLU A 658 18.60 2.66 -9.99
C GLU A 658 19.66 2.23 -11.01
N ARG A 659 19.30 1.41 -11.99
CA ARG A 659 20.19 0.88 -13.02
C ARG A 659 19.99 1.50 -14.41
N GLU A 660 19.24 2.57 -14.52
CA GLU A 660 18.93 3.16 -15.83
C GLU A 660 20.16 3.68 -16.58
N GLN A 661 21.22 4.04 -15.87
CA GLN A 661 22.51 4.49 -16.41
C GLN A 661 23.54 3.37 -16.57
N TYR A 662 23.20 2.14 -16.24
CA TYR A 662 24.05 0.96 -16.40
C TYR A 662 23.75 0.21 -17.70
N PRO A 663 24.74 -0.30 -18.48
CA PRO A 663 26.17 -0.07 -18.33
C PRO A 663 26.66 1.18 -19.10
N GLY A 664 27.52 1.98 -18.45
CA GLY A 664 28.41 2.94 -19.11
C GLY A 664 27.78 4.12 -19.87
N THR A 665 26.50 4.46 -19.58
CA THR A 665 25.91 5.68 -20.12
C THR A 665 26.41 6.91 -19.34
N GLN A 666 26.60 8.03 -20.04
CA GLN A 666 27.00 9.28 -19.42
C GLN A 666 25.91 9.77 -18.46
N GLU A 667 26.31 10.24 -17.28
CA GLU A 667 25.41 10.83 -16.28
C GLU A 667 24.49 11.88 -16.94
N SER A 668 23.19 11.77 -16.73
CA SER A 668 22.25 12.77 -17.21
C SER A 668 22.27 13.96 -16.25
N THR A 669 22.77 15.09 -16.72
CA THR A 669 22.69 16.37 -15.99
C THR A 669 21.36 17.09 -16.19
N GLN A 670 20.47 16.54 -17.01
CA GLN A 670 19.16 17.13 -17.35
C GLN A 670 18.03 16.34 -16.71
N LEU A 671 17.02 17.05 -16.24
CA LEU A 671 15.76 16.47 -15.78
C LEU A 671 14.86 16.15 -16.96
N TYR A 672 14.44 14.89 -17.07
CA TYR A 672 13.44 14.44 -18.03
C TYR A 672 12.26 13.78 -17.31
N PHE A 673 11.15 13.59 -17.99
CA PHE A 673 9.99 12.88 -17.43
C PHE A 673 10.39 11.45 -17.04
N LEU A 674 10.01 11.05 -15.82
CA LEU A 674 10.21 9.68 -15.38
C LEU A 674 9.29 8.72 -16.16
N GLU A 675 9.76 7.51 -16.48
CA GLU A 675 9.06 6.55 -17.34
C GLU A 675 7.65 6.16 -16.85
N PHE A 676 7.40 6.31 -15.55
CA PHE A 676 6.10 6.06 -14.93
C PHE A 676 5.24 7.34 -14.76
N ASP A 677 5.70 8.50 -15.25
CA ASP A 677 4.89 9.73 -15.18
C ASP A 677 3.60 9.61 -16.00
N ARG A 678 2.48 9.95 -15.36
CA ARG A 678 1.19 10.16 -16.03
C ARG A 678 0.68 11.52 -15.61
N THR A 679 0.83 12.48 -16.51
CA THR A 679 0.53 13.90 -16.21
C THR A 679 -0.94 14.10 -15.80
N HIS A 680 -1.86 13.37 -16.39
CA HIS A 680 -3.29 13.44 -16.10
C HIS A 680 -3.81 12.06 -15.74
N VAL A 681 -4.44 11.92 -14.57
CA VAL A 681 -5.14 10.71 -14.14
C VAL A 681 -6.51 11.11 -13.62
N PHE A 682 -7.54 10.45 -14.12
CA PHE A 682 -8.91 10.63 -13.73
C PHE A 682 -9.51 9.28 -13.32
N ASN A 683 -10.11 9.23 -12.13
CA ASN A 683 -10.87 8.06 -11.69
C ASN A 683 -12.24 8.50 -11.19
N ALA A 684 -13.26 7.73 -11.52
CA ALA A 684 -14.59 7.88 -10.98
C ALA A 684 -15.09 6.50 -10.51
N SER A 685 -15.72 6.47 -9.35
CA SER A 685 -16.39 5.28 -8.84
C SER A 685 -17.75 5.66 -8.29
N GLY A 686 -18.73 4.77 -8.46
CA GLY A 686 -20.05 5.02 -7.93
C GLY A 686 -20.85 3.72 -7.78
N THR A 687 -21.68 3.68 -6.75
CA THR A 687 -22.61 2.58 -6.50
C THR A 687 -24.02 3.13 -6.36
N TYR A 688 -24.94 2.59 -7.13
CA TYR A 688 -26.36 2.84 -7.02
C TYR A 688 -27.05 1.61 -6.43
N LEU A 689 -27.80 1.81 -5.37
CA LEU A 689 -28.51 0.75 -4.64
C LEU A 689 -30.02 0.93 -4.85
N ILE A 690 -30.71 -0.12 -5.25
CA ILE A 690 -32.16 -0.21 -5.24
C ILE A 690 -32.54 -0.91 -3.94
N LEU A 691 -33.13 -0.16 -3.02
CA LEU A 691 -33.46 -0.65 -1.68
C LEU A 691 -34.67 -1.59 -1.72
N GLU A 692 -34.98 -2.20 -0.58
CA GLU A 692 -36.19 -3.01 -0.38
C GLU A 692 -37.45 -2.17 -0.66
N ASN A 693 -38.43 -2.73 -1.37
CA ASN A 693 -39.66 -2.08 -1.82
C ASN A 693 -39.43 -0.87 -2.75
N GLU A 694 -38.29 -0.82 -3.45
CA GLU A 694 -37.99 0.21 -4.47
C GLU A 694 -37.80 -0.40 -5.87
N GLY A 695 -37.96 0.48 -6.88
CA GLY A 695 -37.84 0.12 -8.29
C GLY A 695 -39.19 -0.08 -8.95
N PRO A 696 -39.20 -0.46 -10.24
CA PRO A 696 -40.46 -0.75 -10.96
C PRO A 696 -41.12 -2.04 -10.46
N GLU A 697 -42.38 -1.92 -10.15
CA GLU A 697 -43.22 -3.08 -9.82
C GLU A 697 -43.54 -3.86 -11.09
N LEU A 698 -43.18 -5.13 -11.13
CA LEU A 698 -43.51 -6.05 -12.22
C LEU A 698 -44.21 -7.27 -11.64
N PHE A 699 -45.37 -7.61 -12.20
CA PHE A 699 -46.20 -8.75 -11.77
C PHE A 699 -46.54 -8.73 -10.26
N GLY A 700 -46.72 -7.52 -9.67
CA GLY A 700 -47.07 -7.38 -8.26
C GLY A 700 -45.89 -7.57 -7.30
N SER A 701 -44.67 -7.49 -7.79
CA SER A 701 -43.44 -7.63 -6.98
C SER A 701 -42.35 -6.64 -7.42
N TYR A 702 -41.53 -6.18 -6.48
CA TYR A 702 -40.33 -5.34 -6.74
C TYR A 702 -39.15 -6.23 -7.10
N ILE A 703 -39.11 -6.78 -8.33
CA ILE A 703 -38.09 -7.76 -8.73
C ILE A 703 -36.67 -7.19 -8.77
N PHE A 704 -36.51 -5.85 -8.81
CA PHE A 704 -35.22 -5.18 -8.80
C PHE A 704 -34.81 -4.66 -7.41
N GLU A 705 -35.59 -4.88 -6.36
CA GLU A 705 -35.20 -4.51 -4.99
C GLU A 705 -33.92 -5.25 -4.55
N ASN A 706 -33.17 -4.69 -3.62
CA ASN A 706 -31.89 -5.23 -3.12
C ASN A 706 -30.87 -5.50 -4.25
N MET A 707 -30.91 -4.67 -5.32
CA MET A 707 -29.89 -4.69 -6.37
C MET A 707 -28.89 -3.56 -6.18
N ASP A 708 -27.64 -3.85 -6.52
CA ASP A 708 -26.58 -2.85 -6.62
C ASP A 708 -25.99 -2.80 -8.02
N ILE A 709 -25.69 -1.59 -8.47
CA ILE A 709 -24.96 -1.33 -9.71
C ILE A 709 -23.75 -0.48 -9.34
N SER A 710 -22.54 -1.03 -9.50
CA SER A 710 -21.30 -0.34 -9.22
C SER A 710 -20.52 -0.12 -10.51
N LEU A 711 -19.96 1.07 -10.64
CA LEU A 711 -19.18 1.50 -11.82
C LEU A 711 -17.83 2.03 -11.37
N ILE A 712 -16.78 1.67 -12.11
CA ILE A 712 -15.46 2.29 -12.04
C ILE A 712 -15.08 2.75 -13.44
N ALA A 713 -14.74 4.03 -13.59
CA ALA A 713 -14.17 4.59 -14.81
C ALA A 713 -12.80 5.17 -14.51
N ARG A 714 -11.82 4.83 -15.35
CA ARG A 714 -10.44 5.31 -15.26
C ARG A 714 -10.00 5.86 -16.59
N ALA A 715 -9.28 6.99 -16.58
CA ALA A 715 -8.62 7.52 -17.75
C ALA A 715 -7.28 8.14 -17.35
N SER A 716 -6.26 7.99 -18.20
CA SER A 716 -4.96 8.59 -17.94
C SER A 716 -4.22 8.94 -19.23
N SER A 717 -3.35 9.95 -19.16
CA SER A 717 -2.36 10.18 -20.20
C SER A 717 -1.41 8.98 -20.32
N GLY A 718 -0.85 8.77 -21.50
CA GLY A 718 0.18 7.77 -21.73
C GLY A 718 1.46 8.08 -20.96
N THR A 719 2.27 7.06 -20.71
CA THR A 719 3.61 7.21 -20.10
C THR A 719 4.60 7.78 -21.12
N PRO A 720 5.67 8.46 -20.68
CA PRO A 720 6.70 8.97 -21.57
C PRO A 720 7.50 7.83 -22.20
N TYR A 721 8.04 8.07 -23.39
CA TYR A 721 9.04 7.22 -24.01
C TYR A 721 10.10 8.05 -24.76
N THR A 722 11.27 7.48 -24.92
CA THR A 722 12.37 8.06 -25.69
C THR A 722 12.20 7.68 -27.14
N PRO A 723 11.94 8.64 -28.07
CA PRO A 723 11.92 8.31 -29.49
C PRO A 723 13.29 7.79 -29.95
N GLY A 724 13.30 6.91 -30.95
CA GLY A 724 14.52 6.27 -31.45
C GLY A 724 14.39 5.97 -32.94
N GLY A 725 15.48 5.53 -33.59
CA GLY A 725 15.55 5.16 -35.00
C GLY A 725 16.94 5.40 -35.56
N ARG A 726 17.30 4.75 -36.67
CA ARG A 726 18.65 4.82 -37.28
C ARG A 726 19.09 6.22 -37.71
N ASP A 727 18.14 7.12 -37.99
CA ASP A 727 18.40 8.44 -38.53
C ASP A 727 18.08 9.58 -37.54
N VAL A 728 17.82 9.28 -36.29
CA VAL A 728 17.50 10.29 -35.29
C VAL A 728 18.80 10.84 -34.68
N GLY A 729 19.02 12.15 -34.84
CA GLY A 729 20.15 12.84 -34.24
C GLY A 729 20.09 12.87 -32.71
N PHE A 730 20.44 13.98 -32.08
CA PHE A 730 20.38 14.10 -30.62
C PHE A 730 18.94 13.88 -30.11
N VAL A 731 18.73 12.82 -29.33
CA VAL A 731 17.41 12.43 -28.82
C VAL A 731 17.25 12.87 -27.37
N VAL A 732 16.21 13.64 -27.09
CA VAL A 732 15.86 13.99 -25.71
C VAL A 732 15.12 12.81 -25.07
N ARG A 733 15.64 12.33 -23.95
CA ARG A 733 15.10 11.19 -23.21
C ARG A 733 13.66 11.47 -22.76
N ASN A 734 12.78 10.48 -22.91
CA ASN A 734 11.38 10.52 -22.48
C ASN A 734 10.60 11.76 -22.97
N SER A 735 10.91 12.23 -24.21
CA SER A 735 10.36 13.46 -24.77
C SER A 735 8.98 13.29 -25.42
N LEU A 736 8.60 12.08 -25.81
CA LEU A 736 7.28 11.76 -26.35
C LEU A 736 6.45 10.95 -25.39
N ARG A 737 5.14 10.88 -25.65
CA ARG A 737 4.19 10.12 -24.83
C ARG A 737 3.45 9.09 -25.65
N GLN A 738 3.22 7.94 -25.05
CA GLN A 738 2.31 6.92 -25.56
C GLN A 738 0.88 7.47 -25.61
N PRO A 739 -0.02 6.88 -26.38
CA PRO A 739 -1.45 7.19 -26.35
C PRO A 739 -2.04 7.05 -24.94
N GLY A 740 -3.08 7.83 -24.66
CA GLY A 740 -3.80 7.75 -23.37
C GLY A 740 -4.60 6.46 -23.25
N ASN A 741 -4.80 6.02 -22.03
CA ASN A 741 -5.53 4.80 -21.71
C ASN A 741 -6.83 5.12 -20.98
N TYR A 742 -7.90 4.34 -21.21
CA TYR A 742 -9.12 4.40 -20.42
C TYR A 742 -9.75 3.03 -20.23
N ASN A 743 -10.50 2.87 -19.12
CA ASN A 743 -11.20 1.64 -18.79
C ASN A 743 -12.51 1.94 -18.06
N ILE A 744 -13.55 1.17 -18.34
CA ILE A 744 -14.84 1.22 -17.66
C ILE A 744 -15.20 -0.20 -17.22
N ASP A 745 -15.39 -0.38 -15.90
CA ASP A 745 -15.79 -1.64 -15.28
C ASP A 745 -17.16 -1.45 -14.61
N ILE A 746 -18.05 -2.42 -14.76
CA ILE A 746 -19.37 -2.42 -14.13
C ILE A 746 -19.57 -3.73 -13.37
N MET A 747 -20.18 -3.65 -12.20
CA MET A 747 -20.70 -4.79 -11.46
C MET A 747 -22.19 -4.59 -11.23
N ILE A 748 -22.97 -5.64 -11.41
CA ILE A 748 -24.41 -5.69 -11.11
C ILE A 748 -24.62 -6.85 -10.16
N GLY A 749 -25.20 -6.58 -8.98
CA GLY A 749 -25.48 -7.56 -7.95
C GLY A 749 -26.97 -7.57 -7.55
N LYS A 750 -27.46 -8.73 -7.10
CA LYS A 750 -28.76 -8.89 -6.46
C LYS A 750 -28.58 -9.71 -5.19
N GLU A 751 -29.03 -9.17 -4.07
CA GLU A 751 -29.04 -9.87 -2.78
C GLU A 751 -30.42 -10.48 -2.50
N PHE A 752 -30.42 -11.71 -2.02
CA PHE A 752 -31.60 -12.46 -1.57
C PHE A 752 -31.43 -12.73 -0.08
N GLU A 753 -32.44 -12.38 0.70
CA GLU A 753 -32.45 -12.62 2.14
C GLU A 753 -33.34 -13.83 2.47
N PHE A 754 -32.82 -14.79 3.24
CA PHE A 754 -33.51 -15.97 3.70
C PHE A 754 -33.62 -15.95 5.23
N GLY A 755 -34.66 -15.30 5.73
CA GLY A 755 -34.83 -14.98 7.15
C GLY A 755 -33.74 -13.94 7.61
N ALA A 756 -33.62 -13.78 8.92
CA ALA A 756 -32.74 -12.73 9.48
C ALA A 756 -31.23 -13.07 9.44
N LYS A 757 -30.84 -14.30 9.07
CA LYS A 757 -29.46 -14.79 9.23
C LYS A 757 -28.72 -15.12 7.94
N TYR A 758 -29.42 -15.42 6.86
CA TYR A 758 -28.80 -15.92 5.63
C TYR A 758 -29.01 -14.94 4.49
N LYS A 759 -27.93 -14.58 3.83
CA LYS A 759 -27.96 -13.73 2.65
C LYS A 759 -27.19 -14.39 1.52
N LEU A 760 -27.78 -14.41 0.33
CA LEU A 760 -27.15 -14.86 -0.90
C LEU A 760 -27.12 -13.71 -1.89
N ARG A 761 -25.95 -13.30 -2.32
CA ARG A 761 -25.76 -12.28 -3.37
C ARG A 761 -25.23 -12.96 -4.64
N LEU A 762 -25.94 -12.78 -5.75
CA LEU A 762 -25.46 -13.14 -7.09
C LEU A 762 -25.00 -11.86 -7.78
N PHE A 763 -23.88 -11.92 -8.50
CA PHE A 763 -23.37 -10.75 -9.20
C PHE A 763 -22.66 -11.12 -10.51
N ALA A 764 -22.64 -10.14 -11.43
CA ALA A 764 -21.90 -10.20 -12.69
C ALA A 764 -20.99 -8.97 -12.77
N GLU A 765 -19.74 -9.18 -13.16
CA GLU A 765 -18.75 -8.13 -13.40
C GLU A 765 -18.39 -8.09 -14.89
N PHE A 766 -18.41 -6.90 -15.44
CA PHE A 766 -18.02 -6.60 -16.81
C PHE A 766 -16.77 -5.71 -16.76
N LEU A 767 -15.61 -6.30 -17.02
CA LEU A 767 -14.33 -5.61 -17.02
C LEU A 767 -14.01 -5.13 -18.44
N ASN A 768 -13.48 -3.93 -18.56
CA ASN A 768 -13.24 -3.27 -19.83
C ASN A 768 -14.48 -3.33 -20.73
N LEU A 769 -15.58 -2.77 -20.24
CA LEU A 769 -16.89 -2.83 -20.92
C LEU A 769 -16.84 -2.37 -22.38
N THR A 770 -16.01 -1.38 -22.67
CA THR A 770 -15.85 -0.81 -24.02
C THR A 770 -15.00 -1.67 -24.96
N ASP A 771 -14.33 -2.71 -24.44
CA ASP A 771 -13.35 -3.56 -25.17
C ASP A 771 -12.21 -2.73 -25.79
N HIS A 772 -11.85 -1.61 -25.14
CA HIS A 772 -10.80 -0.73 -25.61
C HIS A 772 -9.43 -1.41 -25.50
N ARG A 773 -8.63 -1.34 -26.59
CA ARG A 773 -7.27 -1.86 -26.61
C ARG A 773 -6.30 -0.83 -26.02
N ASN A 774 -6.18 -0.81 -24.67
CA ASN A 774 -5.25 0.06 -23.99
C ASN A 774 -3.80 -0.25 -24.38
N ILE A 775 -3.04 0.77 -24.79
CA ILE A 775 -1.66 0.62 -25.23
C ILE A 775 -0.76 0.65 -23.99
N LEU A 776 0.07 -0.40 -23.83
CA LEU A 776 1.02 -0.55 -22.72
C LEU A 776 2.45 -0.25 -23.14
N TYR A 777 2.77 -0.48 -24.42
CA TYR A 777 4.08 -0.26 -24.98
C TYR A 777 3.98 0.15 -26.45
N VAL A 778 4.93 0.98 -26.93
CA VAL A 778 5.06 1.41 -28.33
C VAL A 778 6.48 1.21 -28.81
N TYR A 779 6.67 0.99 -30.11
CA TYR A 779 7.98 1.03 -30.75
C TYR A 779 8.52 2.46 -30.77
N ARG A 780 9.82 2.61 -30.49
CA ARG A 780 10.42 3.93 -30.25
C ARG A 780 10.52 4.80 -31.50
N ASP A 781 10.66 4.19 -32.65
CA ASP A 781 10.82 4.86 -33.96
C ASP A 781 9.50 5.38 -34.54
N THR A 782 8.40 4.66 -34.27
CA THR A 782 7.08 5.01 -34.85
C THR A 782 6.12 5.61 -33.82
N GLY A 783 6.25 5.24 -32.54
CA GLY A 783 5.25 5.51 -31.50
C GLY A 783 4.00 4.62 -31.60
N GLU A 784 4.01 3.61 -32.46
CA GLU A 784 2.91 2.67 -32.69
C GLU A 784 3.14 1.37 -31.90
N PRO A 785 2.09 0.68 -31.45
CA PRO A 785 2.23 -0.55 -30.64
C PRO A 785 2.49 -1.81 -31.47
N ASP A 786 2.29 -1.79 -32.78
CA ASP A 786 2.28 -2.97 -33.66
C ASP A 786 3.06 -2.77 -34.98
N PHE A 787 3.83 -1.68 -35.05
CA PHE A 787 4.64 -1.37 -36.23
C PHE A 787 5.95 -0.67 -35.90
N THR A 788 7.06 -1.08 -36.54
CA THR A 788 8.39 -0.43 -36.46
C THR A 788 9.10 -0.49 -37.81
N PHE A 789 9.93 0.50 -38.07
CA PHE A 789 10.89 0.51 -39.19
C PHE A 789 12.24 -0.11 -38.82
N GLU A 790 12.50 -0.33 -37.51
CA GLU A 790 13.76 -0.89 -37.01
C GLU A 790 13.84 -2.38 -37.31
N GLY A 791 14.91 -2.75 -38.05
CA GLY A 791 15.16 -4.12 -38.47
C GLY A 791 14.15 -4.59 -39.52
N ALA A 792 14.47 -5.57 -40.32
CA ALA A 792 13.51 -6.20 -41.21
C ALA A 792 12.71 -7.27 -40.42
N LEU A 793 11.95 -6.83 -39.44
CA LEU A 793 11.12 -7.71 -38.61
C LEU A 793 9.90 -8.20 -39.40
N SER A 794 9.49 -9.44 -39.15
CA SER A 794 8.26 -9.96 -39.72
C SER A 794 7.01 -9.25 -39.15
N PRO A 795 5.93 -9.13 -39.89
CA PRO A 795 4.68 -8.61 -39.40
C PRO A 795 4.17 -9.38 -38.15
N GLU A 796 4.43 -10.68 -38.07
CA GLU A 796 4.07 -11.50 -36.94
C GLU A 796 4.83 -11.12 -35.66
N TYR A 797 6.11 -10.77 -35.79
CA TYR A 797 6.92 -10.34 -34.63
C TYR A 797 6.56 -8.91 -34.20
N MET A 798 6.30 -8.01 -35.15
CA MET A 798 5.88 -6.63 -34.85
C MET A 798 4.53 -6.58 -34.12
N GLN A 799 3.61 -7.50 -34.41
CA GLN A 799 2.29 -7.57 -33.78
C GLN A 799 2.35 -8.26 -32.40
N ASP A 800 3.17 -7.75 -31.49
CA ASP A 800 3.27 -8.28 -30.12
C ASP A 800 1.98 -8.00 -29.34
N PRO A 801 1.21 -9.05 -28.96
CA PRO A 801 -0.02 -8.85 -28.21
C PRO A 801 0.20 -8.34 -26.79
N SER A 802 1.42 -8.41 -26.26
CA SER A 802 1.76 -7.88 -24.93
C SER A 802 1.89 -6.37 -24.89
N ASN A 803 1.95 -5.71 -26.07
CA ASN A 803 1.90 -4.26 -26.17
C ASN A 803 0.51 -3.68 -25.85
N PHE A 804 -0.49 -4.54 -25.69
CA PHE A 804 -1.86 -4.15 -25.38
C PHE A 804 -2.33 -4.71 -24.04
N GLY A 805 -3.19 -3.97 -23.37
CA GLY A 805 -3.85 -4.40 -22.14
C GLY A 805 -4.94 -5.47 -22.37
N PRO A 806 -5.49 -6.04 -21.28
CA PRO A 806 -6.48 -7.11 -21.38
C PRO A 806 -7.76 -6.64 -22.08
N PRO A 807 -8.35 -7.49 -22.93
CA PRO A 807 -9.64 -7.25 -23.57
C PRO A 807 -10.78 -7.32 -22.56
N ARG A 808 -12.03 -7.06 -23.02
CA ARG A 808 -13.22 -7.24 -22.20
C ARG A 808 -13.32 -8.66 -21.67
N SER A 809 -13.64 -8.76 -20.37
CA SER A 809 -13.90 -10.01 -19.68
C SER A 809 -15.16 -9.91 -18.83
N ILE A 810 -15.88 -11.02 -18.69
CA ILE A 810 -17.07 -11.13 -17.84
C ILE A 810 -16.76 -12.15 -16.76
N ARG A 811 -17.16 -11.84 -15.53
CA ARG A 811 -17.07 -12.75 -14.39
C ARG A 811 -18.45 -12.88 -13.73
N LEU A 812 -18.78 -14.08 -13.32
CA LEU A 812 -19.98 -14.36 -12.52
C LEU A 812 -19.54 -14.76 -11.12
N GLY A 813 -20.27 -14.31 -10.13
CA GLY A 813 -19.96 -14.63 -8.75
C GLY A 813 -21.19 -14.81 -7.88
N LEU A 814 -20.97 -15.50 -6.79
CA LEU A 814 -21.92 -15.64 -5.71
C LEU A 814 -21.24 -15.38 -4.36
N THR A 815 -21.96 -14.76 -3.45
CA THR A 815 -21.54 -14.58 -2.06
C THR A 815 -22.63 -15.09 -1.14
N PHE A 816 -22.28 -16.01 -0.26
CA PHE A 816 -23.15 -16.47 0.81
C PHE A 816 -22.65 -15.89 2.14
N ARG A 817 -23.57 -15.30 2.93
CA ARG A 817 -23.28 -14.74 4.26
C ARG A 817 -24.20 -15.37 5.30
N PHE A 818 -23.61 -15.67 6.45
CA PHE A 818 -24.31 -16.02 7.69
C PHE A 818 -23.90 -15.01 8.77
N ASN A 819 -24.90 -14.31 9.35
CA ASN A 819 -24.70 -13.26 10.35
C ASN A 819 -25.35 -13.64 11.70
#